data_5ce66bbe810fd4be4c54770e9744a446
#
_entry.id   5ce66bbe810fd4be4c54770e9744a446
#
_cell.length_a   1.000
_cell.length_b   1.000
_cell.length_c   1.000
_cell.angle_alpha   90.00
_cell.angle_beta   90.00
_cell.angle_gamma   90.00
#
_symmetry.space_group_name_H-M   'P 1'
#
loop_
_entity.id
_entity.type
_entity.pdbx_description
1 polymer ?
#
loop_
_entity_poly.entity_id
_entity_poly.type
_entity_poly.pdbx_seq_one_letter_code
_entity_poly.pdbx_strand_id
1 'polypeptide(L)'
;MIEDMIRLDSPIADLKGFGPKSAEKFTKLDLHTVGDLLLYFPFRYEDFKSKSIFELMDGEKAVITGTVVTPANVQYYGFKRNRLSFKIKQGEAVIAISFFNQPYLVDKIEMGAEVAIFGKWDQKKSAVTGMKVLTQVEDDMQPVYHVAQGVSQAQLIKAIKAAFESGAIELLEESLPRVLMDKYRLMGRQEAVRAMHFPKDLAEYKQALRRTKFEELFYFQMNLQVLKAENKSETNGIAIAYDESKIKVKIATLPFPLTQAQERSLAEILADMQSGAHMNRLLQGDVGSGKTVIASLAMYGAYTAGFQSALMVPTEILAEQHYQSLQGLFPELEVVLLTSGMKAADKEVALSKIESGEAQMIVGTHSLIQDAVTYHKLGLVITDEQHRFGVNQRRIFREKGDNPDVLMMTATPIPRTLAITAFGEMDVSIIDQMPAGRKPIITRWVKHEQLDTVLTWIKGELEKDAQVYFISPLIEESEALDLKNAVALHQELTDFFGDSASVALMHGRMKNDEKDQIMQDFKDRKSQILVSTTVIEVGVNVPNATVMVIMDADRFGLSQLHQLRGRVGRGDKQSYCILVANPKNDTGKKRMQAMCETTDGFVLAEEDLKMRGSGEIFGTRQSGIPEFQVADIVEDYNILEEARRVASQIVSDPNWRENPEWQVLGAYLRSQGEFD
;
A
#
# COMPACT_ATOMS: atom_id res chain seq x y z
N MET A 1 -4.72 48.53 28.79
CA MET A 1 -3.77 47.40 28.68
C MET A 1 -4.54 46.33 27.98
N ILE A 2 -4.26 46.12 26.70
CA ILE A 2 -4.71 44.93 25.95
C ILE A 2 -3.81 43.83 26.50
N GLU A 3 -4.31 42.98 27.38
CA GLU A 3 -3.63 41.74 27.73
C GLU A 3 -3.30 41.06 26.39
N ASP A 4 -2.04 40.64 26.21
CA ASP A 4 -1.61 39.88 25.04
C ASP A 4 -2.39 38.57 25.02
N MET A 5 -3.52 38.57 24.31
CA MET A 5 -4.34 37.38 24.11
C MET A 5 -3.49 36.36 23.36
N ILE A 6 -3.25 35.21 23.98
CA ILE A 6 -2.55 34.10 23.34
C ILE A 6 -3.34 33.62 22.12
N ARG A 7 -2.69 33.60 20.97
CA ARG A 7 -3.24 33.21 19.69
C ARG A 7 -2.78 31.79 19.32
N LEU A 8 -3.36 31.22 18.29
CA LEU A 8 -2.96 29.89 17.79
C LEU A 8 -1.51 29.89 17.26
N ASP A 9 -1.08 30.99 16.65
CA ASP A 9 0.27 31.20 16.11
C ASP A 9 1.29 31.67 17.18
N SER A 10 0.85 31.93 18.42
CA SER A 10 1.75 32.32 19.52
C SER A 10 2.73 31.18 19.84
N PRO A 11 4.03 31.52 20.10
CA PRO A 11 5.01 30.54 20.53
C PRO A 11 4.62 29.83 21.83
N ILE A 12 4.97 28.56 21.99
CA ILE A 12 4.73 27.78 23.22
C ILE A 12 5.36 28.45 24.45
N ALA A 13 6.43 29.21 24.24
CA ALA A 13 7.12 29.95 25.30
C ALA A 13 6.26 31.03 25.99
N ASP A 14 5.20 31.50 25.35
CA ASP A 14 4.29 32.52 25.84
C ASP A 14 3.22 31.94 26.81
N LEU A 15 3.09 30.60 26.82
CA LEU A 15 2.19 29.92 27.75
C LEU A 15 2.68 30.06 29.20
N LYS A 16 1.74 30.29 30.13
CA LYS A 16 2.03 30.38 31.55
C LYS A 16 2.73 29.11 32.07
N GLY A 17 3.94 29.32 32.62
CA GLY A 17 4.77 28.24 33.19
C GLY A 17 5.68 27.55 32.18
N PHE A 18 5.80 28.09 30.97
CA PHE A 18 6.75 27.68 29.94
C PHE A 18 7.63 28.85 29.56
N GLY A 19 8.93 28.60 29.44
CA GLY A 19 9.89 29.60 28.97
C GLY A 19 10.64 29.04 27.76
N PRO A 20 11.51 29.87 27.10
CA PRO A 20 12.19 29.48 25.86
C PRO A 20 12.90 28.11 25.92
N LYS A 21 13.62 27.84 27.04
CA LYS A 21 14.30 26.54 27.25
C LYS A 21 13.35 25.35 27.36
N SER A 22 12.12 25.57 27.84
CA SER A 22 11.10 24.49 27.94
C SER A 22 10.43 24.29 26.59
N ALA A 23 10.15 25.37 25.87
CA ALA A 23 9.58 25.35 24.53
C ALA A 23 10.53 24.69 23.51
N GLU A 24 11.84 24.96 23.60
CA GLU A 24 12.85 24.33 22.73
C GLU A 24 12.83 22.81 22.74
N LYS A 25 12.38 22.18 23.85
CA LYS A 25 12.27 20.71 23.90
C LYS A 25 11.19 20.16 22.95
N PHE A 26 10.11 20.91 22.76
CA PHE A 26 8.98 20.49 21.94
C PHE A 26 9.27 20.60 20.44
N THR A 27 10.29 21.39 20.02
CA THR A 27 10.73 21.46 18.62
C THR A 27 11.18 20.11 18.07
N LYS A 28 11.61 19.17 18.94
CA LYS A 28 11.93 17.80 18.56
C LYS A 28 10.72 16.97 18.14
N LEU A 29 9.52 17.45 18.44
CA LEU A 29 8.22 16.88 18.04
C LEU A 29 7.57 17.75 16.96
N ASP A 30 8.32 18.71 16.38
CA ASP A 30 7.83 19.69 15.43
C ASP A 30 6.68 20.56 15.97
N LEU A 31 6.68 20.82 17.30
CA LEU A 31 5.69 21.65 17.99
C LEU A 31 6.32 23.00 18.32
N HIS A 32 5.82 24.05 17.72
CA HIS A 32 6.34 25.42 17.83
C HIS A 32 5.35 26.40 18.43
N THR A 33 4.06 26.21 18.11
CA THR A 33 2.98 27.14 18.43
C THR A 33 1.96 26.52 19.41
N VAL A 34 1.12 27.36 19.96
CA VAL A 34 -0.01 26.94 20.80
C VAL A 34 -1.00 26.12 19.98
N GLY A 35 -1.22 26.46 18.72
CA GLY A 35 -2.05 25.70 17.78
C GLY A 35 -1.53 24.29 17.57
N ASP A 36 -0.21 24.12 17.43
CA ASP A 36 0.39 22.78 17.27
C ASP A 36 0.12 21.91 18.48
N LEU A 37 0.18 22.47 19.70
CA LEU A 37 -0.16 21.71 20.91
C LEU A 37 -1.63 21.28 20.96
N LEU A 38 -2.55 22.14 20.53
CA LEU A 38 -3.99 21.84 20.51
C LEU A 38 -4.36 20.79 19.47
N LEU A 39 -3.58 20.70 18.39
CA LEU A 39 -3.81 19.75 17.31
C LEU A 39 -2.90 18.51 17.40
N TYR A 40 -2.06 18.39 18.42
CA TYR A 40 -1.21 17.21 18.64
C TYR A 40 -1.97 16.13 19.42
N PHE A 41 -2.66 15.25 18.71
CA PHE A 41 -3.56 14.28 19.32
C PHE A 41 -2.84 13.09 19.98
N PRO A 42 -3.43 12.52 21.07
CA PRO A 42 -2.92 11.29 21.68
C PRO A 42 -3.14 10.09 20.73
N PHE A 43 -2.17 9.21 20.66
CA PHE A 43 -2.32 7.99 19.85
C PHE A 43 -3.08 6.87 20.55
N ARG A 44 -3.26 6.95 21.88
CA ARG A 44 -4.07 6.03 22.67
C ARG A 44 -4.45 6.65 23.99
N TYR A 45 -5.41 5.99 24.68
CA TYR A 45 -5.76 6.30 26.06
C TYR A 45 -5.43 5.13 26.96
N GLU A 46 -5.06 5.43 28.21
CA GLU A 46 -4.97 4.46 29.28
C GLU A 46 -6.16 4.69 30.22
N ASP A 47 -6.99 3.66 30.41
CA ASP A 47 -8.11 3.68 31.32
C ASP A 47 -7.60 3.38 32.73
N PHE A 48 -7.61 4.39 33.60
CA PHE A 48 -7.18 4.27 34.99
C PHE A 48 -8.35 4.04 35.95
N LYS A 49 -9.56 3.77 35.44
CA LYS A 49 -10.69 3.36 36.30
C LYS A 49 -10.36 2.06 37.01
N SER A 50 -10.55 2.07 38.34
CA SER A 50 -10.40 0.85 39.14
C SER A 50 -11.44 -0.17 38.70
N LYS A 51 -10.95 -1.39 38.33
CA LYS A 51 -11.83 -2.52 38.00
C LYS A 51 -11.73 -3.61 39.05
N SER A 52 -12.84 -4.32 39.23
CA SER A 52 -12.81 -5.57 39.99
C SER A 52 -12.13 -6.66 39.18
N ILE A 53 -11.31 -7.50 39.88
CA ILE A 53 -10.65 -8.64 39.21
C ILE A 53 -11.64 -9.61 38.56
N PHE A 54 -12.89 -9.66 39.04
CA PHE A 54 -13.95 -10.50 38.49
C PHE A 54 -14.47 -10.01 37.12
N GLU A 55 -14.18 -8.76 36.76
CA GLU A 55 -14.58 -8.15 35.50
C GLU A 55 -13.46 -8.21 34.43
N LEU A 56 -12.23 -8.65 34.82
CA LEU A 56 -11.07 -8.64 33.96
C LEU A 56 -10.91 -9.92 33.16
N MET A 57 -10.54 -9.78 31.90
CA MET A 57 -10.11 -10.88 31.04
C MET A 57 -8.63 -11.19 31.26
N ASP A 58 -8.22 -12.44 30.96
CA ASP A 58 -6.82 -12.84 31.03
C ASP A 58 -5.94 -11.99 30.08
N GLY A 59 -4.88 -11.40 30.62
CA GLY A 59 -4.00 -10.54 29.87
C GLY A 59 -4.43 -9.06 29.77
N GLU A 60 -5.60 -8.67 30.28
CA GLU A 60 -6.10 -7.31 30.30
C GLU A 60 -5.24 -6.40 31.18
N LYS A 61 -5.05 -5.15 30.74
CA LYS A 61 -4.42 -4.11 31.54
C LYS A 61 -5.48 -3.26 32.23
N ALA A 62 -5.41 -3.16 33.54
CA ALA A 62 -6.36 -2.39 34.32
C ALA A 62 -5.73 -1.83 35.60
N VAL A 63 -6.42 -0.87 36.22
CA VAL A 63 -6.11 -0.44 37.58
C VAL A 63 -6.85 -1.32 38.56
N ILE A 64 -6.11 -1.87 39.51
CA ILE A 64 -6.64 -2.67 40.60
C ILE A 64 -6.32 -1.99 41.91
N THR A 65 -7.34 -1.67 42.68
CA THR A 65 -7.21 -1.08 44.00
C THR A 65 -7.35 -2.16 45.07
N GLY A 66 -6.61 -1.99 46.16
CA GLY A 66 -6.75 -2.91 47.31
C GLY A 66 -5.80 -2.56 48.43
N THR A 67 -6.06 -3.16 49.61
CA THR A 67 -5.25 -2.96 50.81
C THR A 67 -4.03 -3.90 50.78
N VAL A 68 -2.85 -3.39 51.07
CA VAL A 68 -1.63 -4.21 51.17
C VAL A 68 -1.69 -5.13 52.36
N VAL A 69 -1.65 -6.44 52.14
CA VAL A 69 -1.77 -7.48 53.19
C VAL A 69 -0.49 -8.22 53.49
N THR A 70 0.56 -8.04 52.66
CA THR A 70 1.91 -8.58 52.96
C THR A 70 2.98 -7.50 52.72
N PRO A 71 4.09 -7.54 53.51
CA PRO A 71 5.17 -6.61 53.30
C PRO A 71 5.72 -6.71 51.86
N ALA A 72 6.11 -5.60 51.31
CA ALA A 72 6.80 -5.55 50.03
C ALA A 72 8.21 -6.13 50.14
N ASN A 73 8.55 -7.11 49.31
CA ASN A 73 9.84 -7.79 49.34
C ASN A 73 10.52 -7.67 47.96
N VAL A 74 11.79 -7.25 47.96
CA VAL A 74 12.64 -7.16 46.76
C VAL A 74 13.59 -8.33 46.68
N GLN A 75 13.46 -9.14 45.64
CA GLN A 75 14.37 -10.22 45.32
C GLN A 75 15.26 -9.82 44.14
N TYR A 76 16.58 -9.98 44.32
CA TYR A 76 17.55 -9.76 43.27
C TYR A 76 17.95 -11.09 42.64
N TYR A 77 17.90 -11.20 41.30
CA TYR A 77 18.30 -12.41 40.58
C TYR A 77 19.07 -12.01 39.30
N GLY A 78 20.29 -12.53 39.17
CA GLY A 78 21.19 -12.21 38.08
C GLY A 78 21.70 -10.76 38.10
N PHE A 79 22.45 -10.39 37.05
CA PHE A 79 23.05 -9.06 36.94
C PHE A 79 21.98 -8.01 36.59
N LYS A 80 21.75 -7.02 37.47
CA LYS A 80 20.81 -5.89 37.34
C LYS A 80 19.34 -6.28 37.23
N ARG A 81 18.90 -7.47 37.62
CA ARG A 81 17.49 -7.86 37.62
C ARG A 81 16.95 -7.99 39.04
N ASN A 82 15.81 -7.39 39.29
CA ASN A 82 15.11 -7.51 40.57
C ASN A 82 13.61 -7.62 40.34
N ARG A 83 12.94 -8.19 41.35
CA ARG A 83 11.49 -8.34 41.40
C ARG A 83 11.02 -7.88 42.78
N LEU A 84 10.19 -6.85 42.79
CA LEU A 84 9.43 -6.44 43.95
C LEU A 84 8.12 -7.22 43.98
N SER A 85 7.75 -7.84 45.08
CA SER A 85 6.52 -8.61 45.23
C SER A 85 5.84 -8.35 46.55
N PHE A 86 4.51 -8.28 46.53
CA PHE A 86 3.65 -8.15 47.69
C PHE A 86 2.24 -8.63 47.31
N LYS A 87 1.30 -8.65 48.28
CA LYS A 87 -0.10 -9.01 48.06
C LYS A 87 -1.01 -7.90 48.48
N ILE A 88 -2.11 -7.71 47.73
CA ILE A 88 -3.19 -6.79 48.08
C ILE A 88 -4.48 -7.58 48.24
N LYS A 89 -5.41 -7.06 49.06
CA LYS A 89 -6.76 -7.58 49.21
C LYS A 89 -7.75 -6.63 48.55
N GLN A 90 -8.56 -7.12 47.60
CA GLN A 90 -9.70 -6.43 47.00
C GLN A 90 -10.96 -7.23 47.31
N GLY A 91 -11.84 -6.71 48.15
CA GLY A 91 -12.97 -7.46 48.65
C GLY A 91 -12.52 -8.73 49.40
N GLU A 92 -12.97 -9.88 48.94
CA GLU A 92 -12.53 -11.19 49.49
C GLU A 92 -11.33 -11.80 48.79
N ALA A 93 -10.91 -11.24 47.67
CA ALA A 93 -9.82 -11.78 46.86
C ALA A 93 -8.44 -11.25 47.28
N VAL A 94 -7.44 -12.15 47.34
CA VAL A 94 -6.05 -11.82 47.59
C VAL A 94 -5.27 -11.97 46.29
N ILE A 95 -4.64 -10.89 45.84
CA ILE A 95 -4.00 -10.74 44.54
C ILE A 95 -2.49 -10.60 44.74
N ALA A 96 -1.69 -11.40 44.05
CA ALA A 96 -0.26 -11.25 44.05
C ALA A 96 0.19 -10.15 43.05
N ILE A 97 0.99 -9.22 43.54
CA ILE A 97 1.53 -8.11 42.73
C ILE A 97 3.03 -8.32 42.53
N SER A 98 3.50 -8.07 41.29
CA SER A 98 4.94 -8.13 40.99
C SER A 98 5.35 -6.98 40.10
N PHE A 99 6.40 -6.24 40.46
CA PHE A 99 7.07 -5.25 39.63
C PHE A 99 8.46 -5.75 39.28
N PHE A 100 8.88 -5.56 38.04
CA PHE A 100 10.20 -5.93 37.58
C PHE A 100 11.09 -4.69 37.39
N ASN A 101 12.34 -4.76 37.89
CA ASN A 101 13.35 -3.69 37.78
C ASN A 101 12.92 -2.34 38.37
N GLN A 102 12.07 -2.35 39.39
CA GLN A 102 11.56 -1.14 40.07
C GLN A 102 11.68 -1.29 41.62
N PRO A 103 12.89 -1.51 42.16
CA PRO A 103 13.07 -1.71 43.60
C PRO A 103 12.75 -0.47 44.44
N TYR A 104 12.84 0.72 43.85
CA TYR A 104 12.54 2.02 44.49
C TYR A 104 11.08 2.17 44.91
N LEU A 105 10.18 1.31 44.46
CA LEU A 105 8.79 1.33 44.86
C LEU A 105 8.56 0.73 46.24
N VAL A 106 9.53 0.02 46.82
CA VAL A 106 9.39 -0.62 48.14
C VAL A 106 9.03 0.39 49.23
N ASP A 107 9.63 1.58 49.19
CA ASP A 107 9.42 2.65 50.18
C ASP A 107 8.04 3.32 50.04
N LYS A 108 7.32 3.05 48.96
CA LYS A 108 5.99 3.60 48.68
C LYS A 108 4.85 2.63 49.02
N ILE A 109 5.18 1.41 49.43
CA ILE A 109 4.20 0.34 49.65
C ILE A 109 4.24 -0.07 51.14
N GLU A 110 3.37 0.55 51.90
CA GLU A 110 3.24 0.25 53.33
C GLU A 110 2.18 -0.80 53.57
N MET A 111 2.45 -1.70 54.51
CA MET A 111 1.46 -2.72 54.94
C MET A 111 0.22 -2.04 55.57
N GLY A 112 -0.97 -2.43 55.11
CA GLY A 112 -2.22 -1.85 55.53
C GLY A 112 -2.65 -0.62 54.75
N ALA A 113 -1.78 -0.06 53.90
CA ALA A 113 -2.16 1.07 53.03
C ALA A 113 -3.01 0.61 51.87
N GLU A 114 -3.92 1.48 51.45
CA GLU A 114 -4.65 1.31 50.19
C GLU A 114 -3.80 1.75 49.02
N VAL A 115 -3.66 0.88 48.03
CA VAL A 115 -2.84 1.13 46.84
C VAL A 115 -3.62 0.90 45.57
N ALA A 116 -3.36 1.72 44.56
CA ALA A 116 -3.86 1.53 43.21
C ALA A 116 -2.73 1.16 42.27
N ILE A 117 -2.88 0.05 41.57
CA ILE A 117 -1.83 -0.53 40.73
C ILE A 117 -2.35 -0.71 39.32
N PHE A 118 -1.74 0.00 38.37
CA PHE A 118 -1.93 -0.27 36.95
C PHE A 118 -1.01 -1.41 36.52
N GLY A 119 -1.58 -2.49 35.95
CA GLY A 119 -0.83 -3.65 35.56
C GLY A 119 -1.60 -4.62 34.68
N LYS A 120 -0.92 -5.68 34.25
CA LYS A 120 -1.48 -6.74 33.41
C LYS A 120 -1.96 -7.88 34.30
N TRP A 121 -3.23 -8.26 34.15
CA TRP A 121 -3.84 -9.37 34.86
C TRP A 121 -3.45 -10.72 34.28
N ASP A 122 -3.08 -11.68 35.13
CA ASP A 122 -2.86 -13.10 34.81
C ASP A 122 -3.90 -13.91 35.63
N GLN A 123 -4.95 -14.32 34.98
CA GLN A 123 -6.08 -15.02 35.62
C GLN A 123 -5.64 -16.38 36.20
N LYS A 124 -4.74 -17.10 35.49
CA LYS A 124 -4.28 -18.42 35.92
C LYS A 124 -3.47 -18.38 37.22
N LYS A 125 -2.76 -17.29 37.46
CA LYS A 125 -1.92 -17.11 38.64
C LYS A 125 -2.58 -16.26 39.73
N SER A 126 -3.76 -15.69 39.46
CA SER A 126 -4.38 -14.66 40.28
C SER A 126 -3.39 -13.57 40.68
N ALA A 127 -2.68 -13.05 39.67
CA ALA A 127 -1.56 -12.15 39.85
C ALA A 127 -1.60 -10.99 38.87
N VAL A 128 -1.05 -9.86 39.29
CA VAL A 128 -0.85 -8.67 38.44
C VAL A 128 0.64 -8.42 38.26
N THR A 129 1.04 -8.29 36.97
CA THR A 129 2.33 -7.70 36.66
C THR A 129 2.19 -6.19 36.66
N GLY A 130 2.62 -5.54 37.73
CA GLY A 130 2.50 -4.11 37.92
C GLY A 130 3.40 -3.34 36.95
N MET A 131 2.85 -2.27 36.38
CA MET A 131 3.52 -1.34 35.52
C MET A 131 3.75 0.00 36.21
N LYS A 132 2.77 0.47 37.00
CA LYS A 132 2.79 1.76 37.72
C LYS A 132 2.01 1.66 39.03
N VAL A 133 2.51 2.30 40.08
CA VAL A 133 1.74 2.57 41.31
C VAL A 133 1.16 3.97 41.17
N LEU A 134 -0.14 4.10 41.32
CA LEU A 134 -0.86 5.36 41.24
C LEU A 134 -1.02 5.97 42.63
N THR A 135 -0.75 7.25 42.78
CA THR A 135 -0.89 7.99 44.04
C THR A 135 -2.33 8.42 44.29
N GLN A 136 -3.14 8.52 43.24
CA GLN A 136 -4.58 8.74 43.28
C GLN A 136 -5.21 7.94 42.13
N VAL A 137 -6.40 7.41 42.35
CA VAL A 137 -7.24 6.82 41.31
C VAL A 137 -7.92 8.00 40.63
N GLU A 138 -7.44 8.38 39.45
CA GLU A 138 -8.14 9.34 38.62
C GLU A 138 -9.21 8.57 37.84
N ASP A 139 -10.46 9.02 37.94
CA ASP A 139 -11.60 8.42 37.22
C ASP A 139 -11.60 8.73 35.71
N ASP A 140 -10.55 9.42 35.24
CA ASP A 140 -10.47 9.93 33.89
C ASP A 140 -9.55 9.08 32.99
N MET A 141 -9.95 8.95 31.73
CA MET A 141 -9.11 8.41 30.65
C MET A 141 -7.90 9.31 30.44
N GLN A 142 -6.69 8.79 30.65
CA GLN A 142 -5.47 9.60 30.44
C GLN A 142 -4.92 9.43 29.01
N PRO A 143 -4.72 10.56 28.31
CA PRO A 143 -4.14 10.53 26.95
C PRO A 143 -2.64 10.16 26.99
N VAL A 144 -2.22 9.34 26.03
CA VAL A 144 -0.82 8.96 25.80
C VAL A 144 -0.38 9.52 24.45
N TYR A 145 0.64 10.36 24.48
CA TYR A 145 1.19 11.02 23.29
C TYR A 145 2.51 10.39 22.85
N HIS A 146 2.85 10.52 21.59
CA HIS A 146 4.22 10.27 21.15
C HIS A 146 5.16 11.30 21.80
N VAL A 147 6.30 10.85 22.28
CA VAL A 147 7.31 11.71 22.91
C VAL A 147 8.69 11.47 22.30
N ALA A 148 9.49 12.53 22.23
CA ALA A 148 10.88 12.47 21.79
C ALA A 148 11.85 12.43 23.00
N GLN A 149 13.11 12.09 22.73
CA GLN A 149 14.14 12.08 23.77
C GLN A 149 14.28 13.46 24.44
N GLY A 150 14.04 13.52 25.74
CA GLY A 150 14.11 14.74 26.56
C GLY A 150 12.76 15.41 26.82
N VAL A 151 11.65 14.90 26.23
CA VAL A 151 10.28 15.32 26.51
C VAL A 151 9.56 14.19 27.26
N SER A 152 9.00 14.49 28.44
CA SER A 152 8.19 13.52 29.18
C SER A 152 6.70 13.69 28.90
N GLN A 153 5.90 12.59 29.03
CA GLN A 153 4.43 12.65 28.94
C GLN A 153 3.84 13.74 29.83
N ALA A 154 4.29 13.83 31.09
CA ALA A 154 3.78 14.81 32.04
C ALA A 154 4.06 16.26 31.59
N GLN A 155 5.21 16.53 30.96
CA GLN A 155 5.54 17.87 30.43
C GLN A 155 4.64 18.22 29.26
N LEU A 156 4.38 17.27 28.35
CA LEU A 156 3.54 17.49 27.19
C LEU A 156 2.07 17.69 27.60
N ILE A 157 1.54 16.84 28.48
CA ILE A 157 0.19 17.00 29.02
C ILE A 157 0.03 18.35 29.73
N LYS A 158 1.03 18.79 30.49
CA LYS A 158 1.02 20.10 31.13
C LYS A 158 0.98 21.23 30.10
N ALA A 159 1.75 21.15 29.02
CA ALA A 159 1.76 22.16 27.96
C ALA A 159 0.41 22.23 27.25
N ILE A 160 -0.17 21.07 26.92
CA ILE A 160 -1.49 21.01 26.27
C ILE A 160 -2.56 21.58 27.20
N LYS A 161 -2.58 21.23 28.50
CA LYS A 161 -3.51 21.83 29.48
C LYS A 161 -3.36 23.35 29.53
N ALA A 162 -2.14 23.88 29.57
CA ALA A 162 -1.90 25.31 29.54
C ALA A 162 -2.39 25.98 28.25
N ALA A 163 -2.29 25.29 27.10
CA ALA A 163 -2.84 25.77 25.84
C ALA A 163 -4.39 25.86 25.89
N PHE A 164 -5.07 24.89 26.49
CA PHE A 164 -6.52 24.96 26.71
C PHE A 164 -6.91 26.07 27.72
N GLU A 165 -6.17 26.21 28.82
CA GLU A 165 -6.40 27.24 29.86
C GLU A 165 -6.15 28.65 29.34
N SER A 166 -5.33 28.84 28.29
CA SER A 166 -5.09 30.14 27.67
C SER A 166 -6.30 30.68 26.90
N GLY A 167 -7.31 29.85 26.63
CA GLY A 167 -8.46 30.21 25.80
C GLY A 167 -8.21 30.14 24.28
N ALA A 168 -7.01 29.78 23.83
CA ALA A 168 -6.68 29.69 22.41
C ALA A 168 -7.57 28.70 21.64
N ILE A 169 -8.16 27.71 22.31
CA ILE A 169 -9.11 26.77 21.70
C ILE A 169 -10.33 27.47 21.06
N GLU A 170 -10.78 28.59 21.64
CA GLU A 170 -11.93 29.36 21.16
C GLU A 170 -11.64 30.07 19.82
N LEU A 171 -10.36 30.17 19.45
CA LEU A 171 -9.92 30.74 18.17
C LEU A 171 -9.86 29.70 17.04
N LEU A 172 -10.06 28.40 17.35
CA LEU A 172 -10.19 27.38 16.32
C LEU A 172 -11.51 27.53 15.57
N GLU A 173 -11.41 28.00 14.34
CA GLU A 173 -12.57 28.12 13.46
C GLU A 173 -13.05 26.75 12.97
N GLU A 174 -14.36 26.64 12.74
CA GLU A 174 -14.92 25.45 12.09
C GLU A 174 -14.48 25.41 10.62
N SER A 175 -13.95 24.30 10.23
CA SER A 175 -13.38 24.09 8.89
C SER A 175 -14.29 23.27 7.98
N LEU A 176 -15.18 22.42 8.56
CA LEU A 176 -16.13 21.66 7.77
C LEU A 176 -17.41 22.45 7.52
N PRO A 177 -17.95 22.42 6.29
CA PRO A 177 -19.25 22.99 5.96
C PRO A 177 -20.37 22.39 6.81
N ARG A 178 -21.30 23.25 7.25
CA ARG A 178 -22.41 22.85 8.14
C ARG A 178 -23.28 21.74 7.53
N VAL A 179 -23.48 21.76 6.22
CA VAL A 179 -24.20 20.71 5.49
C VAL A 179 -23.60 19.34 5.69
N LEU A 180 -22.27 19.22 5.71
CA LEU A 180 -21.57 17.96 5.98
C LEU A 180 -21.65 17.56 7.45
N MET A 181 -21.52 18.52 8.35
CA MET A 181 -21.66 18.26 9.79
C MET A 181 -23.04 17.71 10.13
N ASP A 182 -24.10 18.32 9.62
CA ASP A 182 -25.48 17.88 9.84
C ASP A 182 -25.73 16.51 9.19
N LYS A 183 -25.31 16.31 7.95
CA LYS A 183 -25.48 15.06 7.21
C LYS A 183 -24.82 13.86 7.92
N TYR A 184 -23.61 14.03 8.41
CA TYR A 184 -22.85 12.98 9.05
C TYR A 184 -22.94 13.02 10.58
N ARG A 185 -23.70 13.94 11.16
CA ARG A 185 -23.85 14.14 12.60
C ARG A 185 -22.47 14.24 13.28
N LEU A 186 -21.63 15.14 12.78
CA LEU A 186 -20.29 15.38 13.32
C LEU A 186 -20.37 16.48 14.38
N MET A 187 -19.57 16.34 15.44
CA MET A 187 -19.44 17.38 16.47
C MET A 187 -18.61 18.56 15.94
N GLY A 188 -18.75 19.74 16.58
CA GLY A 188 -17.98 20.92 16.25
C GLY A 188 -16.48 20.73 16.46
N ARG A 189 -15.65 21.52 15.74
CA ARG A 189 -14.19 21.36 15.77
C ARG A 189 -13.60 21.57 17.16
N GLN A 190 -13.98 22.66 17.84
CA GLN A 190 -13.50 22.96 19.20
C GLN A 190 -13.88 21.85 20.19
N GLU A 191 -15.11 21.37 20.11
CA GLU A 191 -15.60 20.27 20.94
C GLU A 191 -14.84 18.96 20.66
N ALA A 192 -14.60 18.65 19.38
CA ALA A 192 -13.85 17.46 18.98
C ALA A 192 -12.39 17.51 19.45
N VAL A 193 -11.70 18.65 19.27
CA VAL A 193 -10.33 18.81 19.74
C VAL A 193 -10.26 18.67 21.26
N ARG A 194 -11.21 19.25 22.00
CA ARG A 194 -11.28 19.09 23.45
C ARG A 194 -11.50 17.62 23.85
N ALA A 195 -12.44 16.94 23.22
CA ALA A 195 -12.75 15.53 23.48
C ALA A 195 -11.66 14.55 22.99
N MET A 196 -10.85 14.93 22.01
CA MET A 196 -9.66 14.18 21.62
C MET A 196 -8.55 14.25 22.67
N HIS A 197 -8.48 15.26 23.53
CA HIS A 197 -7.48 15.38 24.59
C HIS A 197 -8.03 14.94 25.97
N PHE A 198 -9.26 15.34 26.29
CA PHE A 198 -9.89 15.18 27.59
C PHE A 198 -11.35 14.75 27.45
N PRO A 199 -11.62 13.51 26.95
CA PRO A 199 -12.97 13.02 26.80
C PRO A 199 -13.61 12.71 28.15
N LYS A 200 -14.89 12.99 28.30
CA LYS A 200 -15.68 12.64 29.50
C LYS A 200 -15.92 11.15 29.61
N ASP A 201 -16.09 10.50 28.44
CA ASP A 201 -16.34 9.06 28.35
C ASP A 201 -15.90 8.52 26.97
N LEU A 202 -15.98 7.20 26.81
CA LEU A 202 -15.62 6.51 25.59
C LEU A 202 -16.53 6.88 24.40
N ALA A 203 -17.78 7.26 24.65
CA ALA A 203 -18.71 7.63 23.59
C ALA A 203 -18.36 8.99 22.99
N GLU A 204 -18.06 9.99 23.84
CA GLU A 204 -17.56 11.31 23.41
C GLU A 204 -16.26 11.18 22.64
N TYR A 205 -15.30 10.37 23.13
CA TYR A 205 -14.06 10.08 22.42
C TYR A 205 -14.30 9.51 21.03
N LYS A 206 -15.16 8.49 20.90
CA LYS A 206 -15.47 7.89 19.60
C LYS A 206 -16.10 8.88 18.61
N GLN A 207 -16.91 9.82 19.09
CA GLN A 207 -17.49 10.87 18.26
C GLN A 207 -16.41 11.88 17.80
N ALA A 208 -15.52 12.29 18.71
CA ALA A 208 -14.40 13.16 18.40
C ALA A 208 -13.45 12.49 17.39
N LEU A 209 -13.09 11.24 17.63
CA LEU A 209 -12.25 10.42 16.76
C LEU A 209 -12.85 10.32 15.34
N ARG A 210 -14.14 10.03 15.24
CA ARG A 210 -14.87 9.94 13.97
C ARG A 210 -14.85 11.28 13.22
N ARG A 211 -15.04 12.40 13.93
CA ARG A 211 -14.97 13.75 13.38
C ARG A 211 -13.58 14.06 12.84
N THR A 212 -12.55 13.81 13.62
CA THR A 212 -11.16 14.11 13.25
C THR A 212 -10.70 13.27 12.06
N LYS A 213 -11.01 11.95 12.07
CA LYS A 213 -10.73 11.07 10.93
C LYS A 213 -11.42 11.52 9.64
N PHE A 214 -12.70 11.89 9.74
CA PHE A 214 -13.41 12.40 8.58
C PHE A 214 -12.80 13.70 8.05
N GLU A 215 -12.42 14.63 8.94
CA GLU A 215 -11.80 15.89 8.56
C GLU A 215 -10.49 15.69 7.82
N GLU A 216 -9.55 14.90 8.37
CA GLU A 216 -8.26 14.62 7.75
C GLU A 216 -8.43 13.99 6.35
N LEU A 217 -9.26 12.95 6.24
CA LEU A 217 -9.48 12.24 4.99
C LEU A 217 -10.26 13.08 3.97
N PHE A 218 -11.19 13.91 4.42
CA PHE A 218 -11.96 14.77 3.53
C PHE A 218 -11.11 15.88 2.92
N TYR A 219 -10.26 16.55 3.71
CA TYR A 219 -9.35 17.55 3.16
C TYR A 219 -8.33 16.93 2.20
N PHE A 220 -7.80 15.80 2.55
CA PHE A 220 -6.92 15.07 1.64
C PHE A 220 -7.60 14.79 0.31
N GLN A 221 -8.83 14.29 0.33
CA GLN A 221 -9.59 14.02 -0.89
C GLN A 221 -10.00 15.30 -1.63
N MET A 222 -10.34 16.37 -0.94
CA MET A 222 -10.62 17.66 -1.57
C MET A 222 -9.40 18.17 -2.35
N ASN A 223 -8.22 18.15 -1.76
CA ASN A 223 -6.99 18.56 -2.44
C ASN A 223 -6.73 17.72 -3.70
N LEU A 224 -6.85 16.40 -3.59
CA LEU A 224 -6.69 15.51 -4.74
C LEU A 224 -7.71 15.78 -5.86
N GLN A 225 -8.98 16.01 -5.52
CA GLN A 225 -10.02 16.29 -6.53
C GLN A 225 -9.83 17.68 -7.17
N VAL A 226 -9.37 18.67 -6.41
CA VAL A 226 -9.06 20.01 -6.93
C VAL A 226 -7.89 19.94 -7.92
N LEU A 227 -6.76 19.32 -7.52
CA LEU A 227 -5.60 19.11 -8.42
C LEU A 227 -6.01 18.36 -9.70
N LYS A 228 -6.84 17.33 -9.56
CA LYS A 228 -7.35 16.58 -10.71
C LYS A 228 -8.20 17.44 -11.65
N ALA A 229 -9.06 18.30 -11.10
CA ALA A 229 -9.91 19.20 -11.89
C ALA A 229 -9.08 20.29 -12.59
N GLU A 230 -8.07 20.85 -11.92
CA GLU A 230 -7.13 21.83 -12.46
C GLU A 230 -6.30 21.21 -13.60
N ASN A 231 -5.71 20.04 -13.40
CA ASN A 231 -5.00 19.31 -14.46
C ASN A 231 -5.90 19.02 -15.68
N LYS A 232 -7.18 18.70 -15.48
CA LYS A 232 -8.14 18.50 -16.59
C LYS A 232 -8.48 19.79 -17.32
N SER A 233 -8.49 20.95 -16.65
CA SER A 233 -8.84 22.24 -17.24
C SER A 233 -7.68 22.91 -17.98
N GLU A 234 -6.44 22.68 -17.51
CA GLU A 234 -5.23 23.28 -18.10
C GLU A 234 -4.73 22.54 -19.35
N THR A 235 -5.04 21.25 -19.49
CA THR A 235 -4.60 20.45 -20.63
C THR A 235 -5.72 20.33 -21.65
N ASN A 236 -5.57 21.02 -22.80
CA ASN A 236 -6.35 20.73 -24.00
C ASN A 236 -5.99 19.31 -24.47
N GLY A 237 -6.77 18.31 -24.07
CA GLY A 237 -6.63 16.95 -24.56
C GLY A 237 -7.06 16.83 -26.02
N ILE A 238 -6.70 15.72 -26.63
CA ILE A 238 -7.11 15.38 -27.98
C ILE A 238 -8.46 14.64 -27.89
N ALA A 239 -9.52 15.14 -28.52
CA ALA A 239 -10.74 14.36 -28.65
C ALA A 239 -10.54 13.27 -29.73
N ILE A 240 -10.36 12.04 -29.29
CA ILE A 240 -10.21 10.86 -30.16
C ILE A 240 -11.61 10.34 -30.49
N ALA A 241 -12.21 10.86 -31.55
CA ALA A 241 -13.54 10.47 -32.03
C ALA A 241 -13.47 9.11 -32.75
N TYR A 242 -13.39 8.04 -32.00
CA TYR A 242 -13.30 6.68 -32.53
C TYR A 242 -14.61 6.18 -33.16
N ASP A 243 -14.49 5.20 -34.07
CA ASP A 243 -15.64 4.55 -34.71
C ASP A 243 -16.14 3.38 -33.83
N GLU A 244 -17.23 3.63 -33.09
CA GLU A 244 -17.84 2.63 -32.18
C GLU A 244 -18.27 1.36 -32.93
N SER A 245 -18.74 1.47 -34.19
CA SER A 245 -19.17 0.34 -34.98
C SER A 245 -18.03 -0.59 -35.32
N LYS A 246 -16.86 -0.05 -35.66
CA LYS A 246 -15.64 -0.84 -35.93
C LYS A 246 -15.14 -1.53 -34.68
N ILE A 247 -15.19 -0.87 -33.52
CA ILE A 247 -14.80 -1.48 -32.25
C ILE A 247 -15.73 -2.66 -31.92
N LYS A 248 -17.04 -2.51 -32.04
CA LYS A 248 -18.01 -3.60 -31.81
C LYS A 248 -17.77 -4.79 -32.73
N VAL A 249 -17.52 -4.53 -34.01
CA VAL A 249 -17.17 -5.59 -34.98
C VAL A 249 -15.87 -6.29 -34.56
N LYS A 250 -14.86 -5.53 -34.15
CA LYS A 250 -13.57 -6.08 -33.72
C LYS A 250 -13.71 -6.96 -32.47
N ILE A 251 -14.47 -6.51 -31.47
CA ILE A 251 -14.78 -7.30 -30.27
C ILE A 251 -15.46 -8.62 -30.65
N ALA A 252 -16.40 -8.60 -31.59
CA ALA A 252 -17.09 -9.82 -32.06
C ALA A 252 -16.16 -10.80 -32.80
N THR A 253 -15.01 -10.37 -33.30
CA THR A 253 -14.01 -11.24 -33.95
C THR A 253 -12.99 -11.83 -32.98
N LEU A 254 -13.00 -11.44 -31.70
CA LEU A 254 -12.11 -12.03 -30.71
C LEU A 254 -12.42 -13.52 -30.49
N PRO A 255 -11.40 -14.37 -30.24
CA PRO A 255 -11.61 -15.81 -30.03
C PRO A 255 -12.28 -16.15 -28.68
N PHE A 256 -12.61 -15.16 -27.88
CA PHE A 256 -13.25 -15.26 -26.57
C PHE A 256 -14.14 -14.04 -26.32
N PRO A 257 -15.22 -14.18 -25.55
CA PRO A 257 -16.04 -13.04 -25.11
C PRO A 257 -15.29 -12.23 -24.03
N LEU A 258 -15.52 -10.93 -23.99
CA LEU A 258 -15.06 -10.08 -22.90
C LEU A 258 -15.88 -10.36 -21.63
N THR A 259 -15.24 -10.25 -20.47
CA THR A 259 -15.95 -10.25 -19.16
C THR A 259 -16.61 -8.89 -18.94
N GLN A 260 -17.62 -8.84 -18.05
CA GLN A 260 -18.27 -7.57 -17.69
C GLN A 260 -17.28 -6.51 -17.16
N ALA A 261 -16.26 -6.95 -16.40
CA ALA A 261 -15.22 -6.05 -15.92
C ALA A 261 -14.34 -5.49 -17.04
N GLN A 262 -14.05 -6.31 -18.05
CA GLN A 262 -13.31 -5.88 -19.25
C GLN A 262 -14.15 -4.93 -20.09
N GLU A 263 -15.43 -5.20 -20.31
CA GLU A 263 -16.35 -4.31 -21.05
C GLU A 263 -16.48 -2.95 -20.34
N ARG A 264 -16.68 -2.96 -19.03
CA ARG A 264 -16.75 -1.74 -18.22
C ARG A 264 -15.46 -0.90 -18.34
N SER A 265 -14.29 -1.55 -18.14
CA SER A 265 -13.00 -0.86 -18.21
C SER A 265 -12.72 -0.28 -19.61
N LEU A 266 -13.08 -1.02 -20.66
CA LEU A 266 -12.97 -0.53 -22.03
C LEU A 266 -13.87 0.68 -22.28
N ALA A 267 -15.13 0.63 -21.83
CA ALA A 267 -16.07 1.74 -21.96
C ALA A 267 -15.57 3.00 -21.24
N GLU A 268 -15.00 2.87 -20.04
CA GLU A 268 -14.40 3.98 -19.29
C GLU A 268 -13.23 4.62 -20.06
N ILE A 269 -12.32 3.81 -20.61
CA ILE A 269 -11.16 4.27 -21.38
C ILE A 269 -11.62 4.99 -22.66
N LEU A 270 -12.54 4.39 -23.39
CA LEU A 270 -13.04 4.96 -24.64
C LEU A 270 -13.83 6.26 -24.41
N ALA A 271 -14.57 6.37 -23.31
CA ALA A 271 -15.24 7.60 -22.91
C ALA A 271 -14.25 8.74 -22.61
N ASP A 272 -13.16 8.42 -21.90
CA ASP A 272 -12.10 9.41 -21.65
C ASP A 272 -11.44 9.88 -22.96
N MET A 273 -11.07 8.95 -23.84
CA MET A 273 -10.48 9.27 -25.16
C MET A 273 -11.36 10.21 -25.99
N GLN A 274 -12.68 10.07 -25.88
CA GLN A 274 -13.64 10.90 -26.63
C GLN A 274 -13.91 12.25 -25.97
N SER A 275 -13.60 12.41 -24.67
CA SER A 275 -14.03 13.56 -23.86
C SER A 275 -13.40 14.90 -24.28
N GLY A 276 -12.26 14.87 -24.96
CA GLY A 276 -11.44 16.06 -25.24
C GLY A 276 -10.64 16.57 -24.04
N ALA A 277 -10.78 15.96 -22.87
CA ALA A 277 -9.89 16.16 -21.73
C ALA A 277 -8.76 15.13 -21.78
N HIS A 278 -7.55 15.51 -21.39
CA HIS A 278 -6.42 14.60 -21.38
C HIS A 278 -6.69 13.40 -20.44
N MET A 279 -6.70 12.19 -20.99
CA MET A 279 -6.82 10.96 -20.19
C MET A 279 -5.52 10.67 -19.47
N ASN A 280 -5.60 10.47 -18.17
CA ASN A 280 -4.51 9.92 -17.35
C ASN A 280 -5.09 8.80 -16.49
N ARG A 281 -5.08 7.57 -17.01
CA ARG A 281 -5.81 6.44 -16.42
C ARG A 281 -4.91 5.26 -16.12
N LEU A 282 -5.15 4.63 -14.97
CA LEU A 282 -4.53 3.36 -14.56
C LEU A 282 -5.50 2.20 -14.80
N LEU A 283 -5.11 1.25 -15.65
CA LEU A 283 -5.80 -0.01 -15.84
C LEU A 283 -5.15 -1.07 -14.95
N GLN A 284 -5.87 -1.47 -13.94
CA GLN A 284 -5.43 -2.43 -12.94
C GLN A 284 -6.16 -3.76 -13.09
N GLY A 285 -5.44 -4.84 -12.90
CA GLY A 285 -6.03 -6.18 -12.91
C GLY A 285 -4.98 -7.24 -12.64
N ASP A 286 -5.41 -8.39 -12.17
CA ASP A 286 -4.52 -9.50 -11.86
C ASP A 286 -3.77 -10.02 -13.11
N VAL A 287 -2.75 -10.84 -12.90
CA VAL A 287 -2.01 -11.50 -13.99
C VAL A 287 -2.98 -12.40 -14.79
N GLY A 288 -3.09 -12.12 -16.10
CA GLY A 288 -3.99 -12.84 -16.98
C GLY A 288 -5.46 -12.40 -16.93
N SER A 289 -5.79 -11.26 -16.33
CA SER A 289 -7.13 -10.66 -16.36
C SER A 289 -7.51 -10.08 -17.73
N GLY A 290 -6.58 -10.02 -18.69
CA GLY A 290 -6.82 -9.54 -20.05
C GLY A 290 -6.57 -8.03 -20.26
N LYS A 291 -5.77 -7.38 -19.42
CA LYS A 291 -5.37 -5.97 -19.58
C LYS A 291 -4.85 -5.65 -20.97
N THR A 292 -3.99 -6.52 -21.51
CA THR A 292 -3.41 -6.36 -22.86
C THR A 292 -4.49 -6.30 -23.94
N VAL A 293 -5.56 -7.09 -23.86
CA VAL A 293 -6.66 -7.08 -24.84
C VAL A 293 -7.39 -5.73 -24.77
N ILE A 294 -7.66 -5.23 -23.57
CA ILE A 294 -8.33 -3.92 -23.38
C ILE A 294 -7.45 -2.79 -23.93
N ALA A 295 -6.15 -2.80 -23.61
CA ALA A 295 -5.19 -1.85 -24.18
C ALA A 295 -5.15 -1.93 -25.71
N SER A 296 -5.13 -3.12 -26.29
CA SER A 296 -5.13 -3.32 -27.74
C SER A 296 -6.39 -2.80 -28.41
N LEU A 297 -7.56 -2.94 -27.78
CA LEU A 297 -8.82 -2.37 -28.26
C LEU A 297 -8.85 -0.85 -28.15
N ALA A 298 -8.23 -0.26 -27.12
CA ALA A 298 -8.04 1.19 -27.02
C ALA A 298 -7.11 1.72 -28.13
N MET A 299 -6.01 1.01 -28.42
CA MET A 299 -5.12 1.33 -29.57
C MET A 299 -5.88 1.27 -30.90
N TYR A 300 -6.75 0.26 -31.06
CA TYR A 300 -7.60 0.16 -32.25
C TYR A 300 -8.60 1.32 -32.33
N GLY A 301 -9.12 1.77 -31.19
CA GLY A 301 -9.93 3.00 -31.10
C GLY A 301 -9.19 4.22 -31.62
N ALA A 302 -7.95 4.45 -31.17
CA ALA A 302 -7.12 5.56 -31.66
C ALA A 302 -6.87 5.47 -33.17
N TYR A 303 -6.59 4.29 -33.68
CA TYR A 303 -6.47 4.04 -35.13
C TYR A 303 -7.72 4.43 -35.91
N THR A 304 -8.91 4.03 -35.43
CA THR A 304 -10.16 4.36 -36.16
C THR A 304 -10.44 5.85 -36.25
N ALA A 305 -9.83 6.66 -35.36
CA ALA A 305 -9.87 8.12 -35.38
C ALA A 305 -8.68 8.76 -36.14
N GLY A 306 -7.82 7.94 -36.75
CA GLY A 306 -6.65 8.41 -37.53
C GLY A 306 -5.44 8.83 -36.68
N PHE A 307 -5.31 8.30 -35.45
CA PHE A 307 -4.17 8.53 -34.58
C PHE A 307 -3.27 7.30 -34.47
N GLN A 308 -1.99 7.55 -34.25
CA GLN A 308 -1.03 6.53 -33.85
C GLN A 308 -1.16 6.23 -32.36
N SER A 309 -0.81 5.01 -31.97
CA SER A 309 -0.71 4.60 -30.57
C SER A 309 0.63 3.90 -30.30
N ALA A 310 1.21 4.16 -29.12
CA ALA A 310 2.49 3.62 -28.70
C ALA A 310 2.34 2.82 -27.39
N LEU A 311 2.84 1.57 -27.40
CA LEU A 311 2.89 0.69 -26.23
C LEU A 311 4.35 0.52 -25.77
N MET A 312 4.68 1.07 -24.62
CA MET A 312 6.00 0.94 -23.99
C MET A 312 6.00 -0.15 -22.92
N VAL A 313 6.99 -1.04 -23.02
CA VAL A 313 7.19 -2.16 -22.12
C VAL A 313 8.62 -2.20 -21.58
N PRO A 314 8.89 -2.83 -20.43
CA PRO A 314 10.21 -2.75 -19.78
C PRO A 314 11.32 -3.56 -20.46
N THR A 315 10.99 -4.59 -21.25
CA THR A 315 11.99 -5.50 -21.85
C THR A 315 11.73 -5.79 -23.33
N GLU A 316 12.76 -6.16 -24.06
CA GLU A 316 12.66 -6.47 -25.49
C GLU A 316 11.82 -7.72 -25.77
N ILE A 317 11.93 -8.74 -24.91
CA ILE A 317 11.11 -9.96 -25.01
C ILE A 317 9.61 -9.63 -24.87
N LEU A 318 9.25 -8.77 -23.94
CA LEU A 318 7.87 -8.32 -23.80
C LEU A 318 7.42 -7.50 -25.00
N ALA A 319 8.30 -6.64 -25.54
CA ALA A 319 8.00 -5.86 -26.71
C ALA A 319 7.71 -6.78 -27.91
N GLU A 320 8.52 -7.79 -28.13
CA GLU A 320 8.32 -8.76 -29.19
C GLU A 320 7.05 -9.58 -28.99
N GLN A 321 6.75 -10.00 -27.76
CA GLN A 321 5.52 -10.72 -27.43
C GLN A 321 4.26 -9.89 -27.69
N HIS A 322 4.25 -8.61 -27.29
CA HIS A 322 3.15 -7.69 -27.59
C HIS A 322 3.01 -7.40 -29.08
N TYR A 323 4.15 -7.22 -29.77
CA TYR A 323 4.19 -7.04 -31.22
C TYR A 323 3.52 -8.21 -31.95
N GLN A 324 3.91 -9.45 -31.64
CA GLN A 324 3.31 -10.67 -32.22
C GLN A 324 1.82 -10.76 -31.90
N SER A 325 1.42 -10.43 -30.66
CA SER A 325 0.02 -10.45 -30.24
C SER A 325 -0.82 -9.42 -31.00
N LEU A 326 -0.32 -8.21 -31.19
CA LEU A 326 -1.01 -7.16 -31.93
C LEU A 326 -1.12 -7.49 -33.42
N GLN A 327 -0.08 -8.03 -34.04
CA GLN A 327 -0.14 -8.50 -35.42
C GLN A 327 -1.18 -9.62 -35.60
N GLY A 328 -1.27 -10.53 -34.64
CA GLY A 328 -2.28 -11.60 -34.66
C GLY A 328 -3.71 -11.08 -34.49
N LEU A 329 -3.91 -10.07 -33.66
CA LEU A 329 -5.23 -9.46 -33.41
C LEU A 329 -5.65 -8.50 -34.54
N PHE A 330 -4.71 -7.80 -35.15
CA PHE A 330 -4.94 -6.76 -36.15
C PHE A 330 -4.10 -6.94 -37.40
N PRO A 331 -4.32 -8.05 -38.15
CA PRO A 331 -3.51 -8.33 -39.34
C PRO A 331 -3.70 -7.31 -40.46
N GLU A 332 -4.70 -6.47 -40.34
CA GLU A 332 -5.01 -5.37 -41.29
C GLU A 332 -4.20 -4.10 -41.01
N LEU A 333 -3.47 -4.02 -39.89
CA LEU A 333 -2.72 -2.83 -39.47
C LEU A 333 -1.21 -3.02 -39.55
N GLU A 334 -0.51 -1.92 -39.86
CA GLU A 334 0.93 -1.92 -39.74
C GLU A 334 1.36 -1.70 -38.31
N VAL A 335 1.85 -2.77 -37.68
CA VAL A 335 2.41 -2.78 -36.33
C VAL A 335 3.93 -2.72 -36.43
N VAL A 336 4.59 -1.82 -35.75
CA VAL A 336 6.04 -1.65 -35.77
C VAL A 336 6.65 -1.93 -34.39
N LEU A 337 7.73 -2.72 -34.37
CA LEU A 337 8.56 -2.96 -33.19
C LEU A 337 9.77 -2.00 -33.21
N LEU A 338 10.10 -1.38 -32.07
CA LEU A 338 11.26 -0.52 -31.91
C LEU A 338 11.98 -0.82 -30.58
N THR A 339 13.12 -1.51 -30.65
CA THR A 339 13.95 -1.86 -29.48
C THR A 339 15.41 -1.49 -29.68
N SER A 340 16.21 -1.56 -28.61
CA SER A 340 17.63 -1.20 -28.66
C SER A 340 18.47 -2.25 -29.40
N GLY A 341 18.09 -3.53 -29.33
CA GLY A 341 18.80 -4.66 -29.94
C GLY A 341 18.60 -4.81 -31.45
N MET A 342 17.74 -3.99 -32.07
CA MET A 342 17.50 -4.05 -33.53
C MET A 342 18.74 -3.64 -34.35
N LYS A 343 18.90 -4.27 -35.51
CA LYS A 343 19.90 -3.87 -36.49
C LYS A 343 19.62 -2.44 -36.98
N ALA A 344 20.69 -1.67 -37.28
CA ALA A 344 20.55 -0.28 -37.68
C ALA A 344 19.62 -0.07 -38.89
N ALA A 345 19.68 -0.94 -39.89
CA ALA A 345 18.83 -0.86 -41.08
C ALA A 345 17.34 -1.09 -40.74
N ASP A 346 17.04 -2.07 -39.89
CA ASP A 346 15.66 -2.36 -39.45
C ASP A 346 15.10 -1.22 -38.60
N LYS A 347 15.96 -0.63 -37.75
CA LYS A 347 15.61 0.53 -36.93
C LYS A 347 15.29 1.76 -37.77
N GLU A 348 16.06 2.02 -38.84
CA GLU A 348 15.82 3.12 -39.75
C GLU A 348 14.49 2.97 -40.48
N VAL A 349 14.19 1.76 -40.97
CA VAL A 349 12.88 1.44 -41.58
C VAL A 349 11.73 1.67 -40.59
N ALA A 350 11.88 1.22 -39.33
CA ALA A 350 10.87 1.41 -38.29
C ALA A 350 10.64 2.90 -38.01
N LEU A 351 11.70 3.69 -37.87
CA LEU A 351 11.62 5.15 -37.68
C LEU A 351 10.91 5.85 -38.82
N SER A 352 11.25 5.50 -40.07
CA SER A 352 10.61 6.06 -41.27
C SER A 352 9.10 5.76 -41.31
N LYS A 353 8.66 4.54 -40.96
CA LYS A 353 7.25 4.16 -40.89
C LYS A 353 6.48 4.89 -39.78
N ILE A 354 7.15 5.17 -38.65
CA ILE A 354 6.57 5.94 -37.55
C ILE A 354 6.37 7.39 -37.98
N GLU A 355 7.38 8.01 -38.55
CA GLU A 355 7.38 9.40 -38.99
C GLU A 355 6.38 9.66 -40.15
N SER A 356 6.28 8.74 -41.10
CA SER A 356 5.33 8.84 -42.22
C SER A 356 3.88 8.61 -41.84
N GLY A 357 3.62 8.00 -40.65
CA GLY A 357 2.29 7.59 -40.22
C GLY A 357 1.81 6.27 -40.84
N GLU A 358 2.68 5.55 -41.58
CA GLU A 358 2.39 4.20 -42.06
C GLU A 358 2.18 3.22 -40.90
N ALA A 359 3.01 3.34 -39.82
CA ALA A 359 2.84 2.60 -38.59
C ALA A 359 1.67 3.16 -37.79
N GLN A 360 0.60 2.38 -37.60
CA GLN A 360 -0.55 2.76 -36.79
C GLN A 360 -0.38 2.37 -35.31
N MET A 361 0.24 1.23 -35.03
CA MET A 361 0.55 0.76 -33.69
C MET A 361 2.05 0.55 -33.54
N ILE A 362 2.62 1.12 -32.51
CA ILE A 362 4.05 1.07 -32.24
C ILE A 362 4.30 0.38 -30.90
N VAL A 363 5.13 -0.64 -30.86
CA VAL A 363 5.53 -1.34 -29.64
C VAL A 363 7.03 -1.21 -29.44
N GLY A 364 7.47 -0.97 -28.23
CA GLY A 364 8.90 -0.92 -27.96
C GLY A 364 9.24 -0.76 -26.48
N THR A 365 10.53 -0.60 -26.24
CA THR A 365 11.08 -0.32 -24.92
C THR A 365 11.27 1.20 -24.73
N HIS A 366 12.16 1.61 -23.84
CA HIS A 366 12.59 3.01 -23.69
C HIS A 366 13.11 3.65 -24.99
N SER A 367 13.33 2.87 -26.03
CA SER A 367 13.68 3.38 -27.37
C SER A 367 12.60 4.30 -27.95
N LEU A 368 11.31 4.12 -27.54
CA LEU A 368 10.19 4.94 -27.99
C LEU A 368 10.25 6.40 -27.55
N ILE A 369 10.96 6.71 -26.47
CA ILE A 369 11.09 8.06 -25.93
C ILE A 369 12.38 8.78 -26.36
N GLN A 370 13.27 8.12 -27.14
CA GLN A 370 14.50 8.73 -27.64
C GLN A 370 14.20 9.89 -28.60
N ASP A 371 15.09 10.89 -28.64
CA ASP A 371 14.92 12.09 -29.47
C ASP A 371 14.77 11.79 -30.96
N ALA A 372 15.39 10.71 -31.41
CA ALA A 372 15.32 10.25 -32.81
C ALA A 372 13.91 9.78 -33.24
N VAL A 373 12.97 9.56 -32.31
CA VAL A 373 11.62 9.10 -32.64
C VAL A 373 10.70 10.29 -32.83
N THR A 374 10.21 10.49 -34.03
CA THR A 374 9.20 11.51 -34.38
C THR A 374 7.92 10.80 -34.78
N TYR A 375 6.84 11.04 -34.06
CA TYR A 375 5.52 10.50 -34.39
C TYR A 375 4.79 11.41 -35.36
N HIS A 376 4.03 10.84 -36.29
CA HIS A 376 3.21 11.61 -37.22
C HIS A 376 2.00 12.24 -36.54
N LYS A 377 1.23 11.44 -35.78
CA LYS A 377 0.03 11.89 -35.07
C LYS A 377 -0.24 10.97 -33.86
N LEU A 378 0.57 11.10 -32.80
CA LEU A 378 0.44 10.28 -31.60
C LEU A 378 -0.76 10.75 -30.77
N GLY A 379 -1.76 9.86 -30.57
CA GLY A 379 -2.96 10.15 -29.79
C GLY A 379 -3.05 9.38 -28.49
N LEU A 380 -2.44 8.18 -28.43
CA LEU A 380 -2.52 7.30 -27.25
C LEU A 380 -1.16 6.71 -26.91
N VAL A 381 -0.79 6.82 -25.66
CA VAL A 381 0.42 6.23 -25.08
C VAL A 381 0.00 5.22 -24.01
N ILE A 382 0.52 4.01 -24.10
CA ILE A 382 0.30 2.94 -23.14
C ILE A 382 1.64 2.54 -22.51
N THR A 383 1.67 2.41 -21.18
CA THR A 383 2.83 1.88 -20.46
C THR A 383 2.44 0.63 -19.68
N ASP A 384 3.17 -0.46 -19.87
CA ASP A 384 2.96 -1.69 -19.09
C ASP A 384 3.98 -1.76 -17.94
N GLU A 385 3.56 -2.30 -16.79
CA GLU A 385 4.37 -2.39 -15.56
C GLU A 385 4.88 -1.01 -15.08
N GLN A 386 3.96 -0.08 -14.83
CA GLN A 386 4.21 1.33 -14.49
C GLN A 386 5.33 1.54 -13.44
N HIS A 387 5.42 0.67 -12.43
CA HIS A 387 6.41 0.80 -11.34
C HIS A 387 7.88 0.71 -11.80
N ARG A 388 8.13 0.26 -13.01
CA ARG A 388 9.48 0.17 -13.61
C ARG A 388 9.91 1.42 -14.38
N PHE A 389 8.99 2.39 -14.56
CA PHE A 389 9.27 3.63 -15.28
C PHE A 389 9.31 4.84 -14.33
N GLY A 390 10.40 5.62 -14.40
CA GLY A 390 10.55 6.84 -13.61
C GLY A 390 9.58 7.97 -14.05
N VAL A 391 9.33 8.92 -13.16
CA VAL A 391 8.47 10.11 -13.41
C VAL A 391 8.94 10.87 -14.66
N ASN A 392 10.26 11.05 -14.83
CA ASN A 392 10.84 11.74 -15.99
C ASN A 392 10.54 11.06 -17.32
N GLN A 393 10.55 9.73 -17.39
CA GLN A 393 10.27 8.99 -18.63
C GLN A 393 8.82 9.19 -19.09
N ARG A 394 7.88 9.23 -18.13
CA ARG A 394 6.46 9.52 -18.38
C ARG A 394 6.25 10.93 -18.91
N ARG A 395 6.97 11.92 -18.36
CA ARG A 395 6.92 13.30 -18.84
C ARG A 395 7.42 13.42 -20.27
N ILE A 396 8.60 12.84 -20.58
CA ILE A 396 9.18 12.86 -21.92
C ILE A 396 8.22 12.24 -22.94
N PHE A 397 7.52 11.14 -22.58
CA PHE A 397 6.59 10.49 -23.49
C PHE A 397 5.36 11.37 -23.80
N ARG A 398 4.89 12.18 -22.84
CA ARG A 398 3.84 13.19 -23.10
C ARG A 398 4.30 14.28 -24.08
N GLU A 399 5.56 14.67 -23.98
CA GLU A 399 6.16 15.73 -24.84
C GLU A 399 6.40 15.26 -26.29
N LYS A 400 6.23 13.96 -26.62
CA LYS A 400 6.38 13.39 -27.97
C LYS A 400 5.18 13.57 -28.89
N GLY A 401 4.05 14.08 -28.37
CA GLY A 401 2.84 14.40 -29.13
C GLY A 401 2.17 15.66 -28.61
N ASP A 402 1.06 16.06 -29.21
CA ASP A 402 0.24 17.19 -28.74
C ASP A 402 -0.66 16.75 -27.58
N ASN A 403 -0.08 16.50 -26.40
CA ASN A 403 -0.78 15.96 -25.20
C ASN A 403 -1.52 14.64 -25.47
N PRO A 404 -0.84 13.56 -25.85
CA PRO A 404 -1.49 12.28 -26.10
C PRO A 404 -2.09 11.72 -24.82
N ASP A 405 -3.21 11.03 -24.92
CA ASP A 405 -3.82 10.29 -23.83
C ASP A 405 -2.87 9.24 -23.25
N VAL A 406 -2.89 9.07 -21.93
CA VAL A 406 -2.01 8.13 -21.23
C VAL A 406 -2.82 7.06 -20.50
N LEU A 407 -2.57 5.80 -20.89
CA LEU A 407 -3.07 4.62 -20.22
C LEU A 407 -1.92 3.85 -19.57
N MET A 408 -1.94 3.72 -18.28
CA MET A 408 -0.95 2.95 -17.54
C MET A 408 -1.53 1.58 -17.18
N MET A 409 -0.74 0.52 -17.28
CA MET A 409 -1.13 -0.81 -16.87
C MET A 409 -0.27 -1.32 -15.73
N THR A 410 -0.86 -2.08 -14.82
CA THR A 410 -0.14 -2.80 -13.78
C THR A 410 -0.72 -4.19 -13.57
N ALA A 411 0.17 -5.18 -13.46
CA ALA A 411 -0.19 -6.55 -13.10
C ALA A 411 -0.12 -6.79 -11.57
N THR A 412 0.42 -5.82 -10.83
CA THR A 412 0.32 -5.86 -9.37
C THR A 412 -1.05 -5.35 -8.96
N PRO A 413 -1.89 -6.17 -8.33
CA PRO A 413 -3.07 -5.65 -7.67
C PRO A 413 -2.64 -4.65 -6.59
N ILE A 414 -2.99 -3.39 -6.80
CA ILE A 414 -2.80 -2.35 -5.79
C ILE A 414 -4.06 -2.35 -4.95
N PRO A 415 -3.98 -2.42 -3.62
CA PRO A 415 -5.16 -2.29 -2.77
C PRO A 415 -6.01 -1.09 -3.20
N ARG A 416 -7.33 -1.26 -3.21
CA ARG A 416 -8.25 -0.17 -3.64
C ARG A 416 -8.02 1.12 -2.86
N THR A 417 -7.71 0.98 -1.58
CA THR A 417 -7.33 2.09 -0.68
C THR A 417 -6.11 2.86 -1.19
N LEU A 418 -5.06 2.13 -1.55
CA LEU A 418 -3.83 2.71 -2.09
C LEU A 418 -4.03 3.33 -3.48
N ALA A 419 -4.84 2.71 -4.33
CA ALA A 419 -5.15 3.25 -5.66
C ALA A 419 -5.84 4.62 -5.56
N ILE A 420 -6.76 4.77 -4.60
CA ILE A 420 -7.50 6.01 -4.37
C ILE A 420 -6.61 7.13 -3.78
N THR A 421 -5.58 6.77 -3.03
CA THR A 421 -4.72 7.73 -2.32
C THR A 421 -3.44 8.05 -3.07
N ALA A 422 -2.67 7.05 -3.46
CA ALA A 422 -1.37 7.22 -4.10
C ALA A 422 -1.46 7.65 -5.58
N PHE A 423 -2.59 7.35 -6.22
CA PHE A 423 -2.85 7.69 -7.63
C PHE A 423 -4.07 8.61 -7.77
N GLY A 424 -4.34 9.45 -6.77
CA GLY A 424 -5.51 10.34 -6.74
C GLY A 424 -5.61 11.30 -7.92
N GLU A 425 -4.49 11.59 -8.59
CA GLU A 425 -4.44 12.38 -9.83
C GLU A 425 -4.89 11.59 -11.07
N MET A 426 -4.99 10.26 -10.98
CA MET A 426 -5.36 9.40 -12.11
C MET A 426 -6.77 8.84 -11.94
N ASP A 427 -7.42 8.57 -13.06
CA ASP A 427 -8.60 7.71 -13.09
C ASP A 427 -8.18 6.24 -13.02
N VAL A 428 -8.95 5.39 -12.34
CA VAL A 428 -8.61 3.97 -12.16
C VAL A 428 -9.72 3.09 -12.71
N SER A 429 -9.37 2.18 -13.62
CA SER A 429 -10.23 1.10 -14.10
C SER A 429 -9.72 -0.24 -13.57
N ILE A 430 -10.63 -1.06 -13.04
CA ILE A 430 -10.29 -2.32 -12.37
C ILE A 430 -10.92 -3.48 -13.13
N ILE A 431 -10.08 -4.44 -13.55
CA ILE A 431 -10.51 -5.73 -14.06
C ILE A 431 -10.45 -6.73 -12.91
N ASP A 432 -11.55 -6.87 -12.19
CA ASP A 432 -11.72 -7.74 -11.02
C ASP A 432 -12.32 -9.11 -11.34
N GLN A 433 -12.43 -9.43 -12.63
CA GLN A 433 -12.92 -10.73 -13.11
C GLN A 433 -11.88 -11.40 -14.00
N MET A 434 -11.67 -12.69 -13.78
CA MET A 434 -10.82 -13.51 -14.66
C MET A 434 -11.59 -14.03 -15.86
N PRO A 435 -10.96 -14.13 -17.05
CA PRO A 435 -11.57 -14.78 -18.21
C PRO A 435 -11.99 -16.21 -17.93
N ALA A 436 -13.09 -16.65 -18.56
CA ALA A 436 -13.59 -18.01 -18.43
C ALA A 436 -12.59 -19.06 -18.95
N GLY A 437 -12.58 -20.24 -18.33
CA GLY A 437 -11.76 -21.41 -18.76
C GLY A 437 -10.40 -21.53 -18.05
N ARG A 438 -9.95 -20.54 -17.30
CA ARG A 438 -8.70 -20.64 -16.54
C ARG A 438 -8.90 -21.46 -15.26
N LYS A 439 -8.06 -22.48 -15.06
CA LYS A 439 -8.10 -23.29 -13.84
C LYS A 439 -7.40 -22.56 -12.70
N PRO A 440 -7.97 -22.53 -11.48
CA PRO A 440 -7.30 -21.97 -10.31
C PRO A 440 -5.98 -22.68 -10.04
N ILE A 441 -4.94 -21.93 -9.69
CA ILE A 441 -3.63 -22.49 -9.32
C ILE A 441 -3.73 -23.04 -7.90
N ILE A 442 -3.43 -24.34 -7.74
CA ILE A 442 -3.42 -24.98 -6.44
C ILE A 442 -2.14 -24.57 -5.71
N THR A 443 -2.28 -23.81 -4.63
CA THR A 443 -1.15 -23.35 -3.80
C THR A 443 -1.03 -24.22 -2.56
N ARG A 444 0.18 -24.68 -2.25
CA ARG A 444 0.47 -25.47 -1.04
C ARG A 444 1.71 -24.95 -0.34
N TRP A 445 1.64 -24.86 0.98
CA TRP A 445 2.78 -24.56 1.83
C TRP A 445 3.31 -25.86 2.43
N VAL A 446 4.62 -26.07 2.28
CA VAL A 446 5.36 -27.23 2.79
C VAL A 446 6.59 -26.76 3.57
N LYS A 447 7.05 -27.59 4.50
CA LYS A 447 8.30 -27.31 5.23
C LYS A 447 9.51 -27.81 4.43
N HIS A 448 10.70 -27.27 4.72
CA HIS A 448 11.95 -27.71 4.08
C HIS A 448 12.19 -29.21 4.19
N GLU A 449 11.83 -29.84 5.31
CA GLU A 449 11.99 -31.28 5.54
C GLU A 449 11.12 -32.14 4.58
N GLN A 450 10.17 -31.53 3.89
CA GLN A 450 9.28 -32.20 2.93
C GLN A 450 9.74 -31.99 1.47
N LEU A 451 10.87 -31.33 1.24
CA LEU A 451 11.35 -31.00 -0.12
C LEU A 451 11.55 -32.27 -0.97
N ASP A 452 12.13 -33.35 -0.42
CA ASP A 452 12.33 -34.61 -1.15
C ASP A 452 11.02 -35.21 -1.65
N THR A 453 9.95 -35.09 -0.86
CA THR A 453 8.61 -35.51 -1.27
C THR A 453 8.08 -34.67 -2.44
N VAL A 454 8.33 -33.36 -2.41
CA VAL A 454 7.98 -32.44 -3.50
C VAL A 454 8.76 -32.78 -4.76
N LEU A 455 10.07 -33.00 -4.65
CA LEU A 455 10.92 -33.36 -5.80
C LEU A 455 10.48 -34.68 -6.44
N THR A 456 10.12 -35.67 -5.60
CA THR A 456 9.57 -36.95 -6.10
C THR A 456 8.25 -36.77 -6.85
N TRP A 457 7.37 -35.90 -6.32
CA TRP A 457 6.11 -35.56 -6.98
C TRP A 457 6.35 -34.82 -8.32
N ILE A 458 7.30 -33.87 -8.36
CA ILE A 458 7.68 -33.13 -9.56
C ILE A 458 8.16 -34.10 -10.66
N LYS A 459 8.88 -35.18 -10.32
CA LYS A 459 9.30 -36.18 -11.29
C LYS A 459 8.10 -36.77 -12.05
N GLY A 460 6.99 -37.04 -11.35
CA GLY A 460 5.74 -37.48 -11.98
C GLY A 460 5.03 -36.40 -12.83
N GLU A 461 5.21 -35.12 -12.53
CA GLU A 461 4.69 -34.02 -13.36
C GLU A 461 5.54 -33.83 -14.63
N LEU A 462 6.86 -33.98 -14.52
CA LEU A 462 7.77 -33.94 -15.70
C LEU A 462 7.46 -35.07 -16.69
N GLU A 463 7.08 -36.25 -16.21
CA GLU A 463 6.63 -37.35 -17.08
C GLU A 463 5.35 -37.02 -17.84
N LYS A 464 4.53 -36.06 -17.38
CA LYS A 464 3.34 -35.52 -18.04
C LYS A 464 3.65 -34.34 -18.96
N ASP A 465 4.92 -34.14 -19.30
CA ASP A 465 5.38 -33.04 -20.15
C ASP A 465 5.14 -31.63 -19.48
N ALA A 466 5.31 -31.54 -18.16
CA ALA A 466 5.28 -30.27 -17.46
C ALA A 466 6.67 -29.62 -17.43
N GLN A 467 6.71 -28.29 -17.31
CA GLN A 467 7.93 -27.55 -16.98
C GLN A 467 7.81 -26.88 -15.62
N VAL A 468 8.93 -26.71 -14.95
CA VAL A 468 8.99 -26.32 -13.53
C VAL A 468 9.89 -25.11 -13.34
N TYR A 469 9.40 -24.12 -12.62
CA TYR A 469 10.20 -23.04 -12.09
C TYR A 469 10.61 -23.32 -10.65
N PHE A 470 11.88 -23.13 -10.33
CA PHE A 470 12.40 -23.04 -8.97
C PHE A 470 12.92 -21.64 -8.70
N ILE A 471 12.36 -20.95 -7.71
CA ILE A 471 12.75 -19.60 -7.33
C ILE A 471 13.55 -19.63 -6.05
N SER A 472 14.80 -19.12 -6.10
CA SER A 472 15.63 -18.86 -4.94
C SER A 472 15.50 -17.40 -4.49
N PRO A 473 15.30 -17.10 -3.20
CA PRO A 473 15.18 -15.72 -2.74
C PRO A 473 16.50 -14.95 -2.88
N LEU A 474 16.40 -13.63 -3.04
CA LEU A 474 17.52 -12.72 -2.86
C LEU A 474 17.68 -12.43 -1.37
N ILE A 475 18.93 -12.44 -0.89
CA ILE A 475 19.29 -12.07 0.48
C ILE A 475 19.88 -10.65 0.41
N GLU A 476 19.20 -9.66 0.98
CA GLU A 476 19.54 -8.22 0.87
C GLU A 476 20.99 -7.88 1.27
N GLU A 477 21.68 -8.76 2.03
CA GLU A 477 23.02 -8.48 2.55
C GLU A 477 24.17 -8.76 1.57
N SER A 478 23.97 -9.56 0.50
CA SER A 478 25.04 -9.87 -0.47
C SER A 478 24.54 -10.58 -1.74
N GLU A 479 24.57 -9.89 -2.88
CA GLU A 479 24.35 -10.50 -4.21
C GLU A 479 25.25 -11.73 -4.50
N ALA A 480 26.41 -11.82 -3.86
CA ALA A 480 27.31 -12.97 -3.99
C ALA A 480 26.76 -14.22 -3.28
N LEU A 481 26.03 -14.04 -2.17
CA LEU A 481 25.40 -15.12 -1.41
C LEU A 481 24.18 -15.68 -2.16
N ASP A 482 23.40 -14.82 -2.78
CA ASP A 482 22.22 -15.17 -3.58
C ASP A 482 22.59 -16.04 -4.78
N LEU A 483 23.63 -15.63 -5.49
CA LEU A 483 24.18 -16.44 -6.58
C LEU A 483 24.63 -17.81 -6.09
N LYS A 484 25.32 -17.87 -4.95
CA LYS A 484 25.80 -19.12 -4.34
C LYS A 484 24.62 -20.06 -4.03
N ASN A 485 23.53 -19.52 -3.46
CA ASN A 485 22.34 -20.30 -3.12
C ASN A 485 21.62 -20.82 -4.38
N ALA A 486 21.46 -20.00 -5.40
CA ALA A 486 20.87 -20.42 -6.66
C ALA A 486 21.71 -21.47 -7.41
N VAL A 487 23.04 -21.33 -7.38
CA VAL A 487 23.98 -22.32 -7.96
C VAL A 487 23.94 -23.63 -7.15
N ALA A 488 23.90 -23.56 -5.83
CA ALA A 488 23.78 -24.75 -4.97
C ALA A 488 22.47 -25.51 -5.23
N LEU A 489 21.36 -24.79 -5.30
CA LEU A 489 20.05 -25.36 -5.64
C LEU A 489 20.04 -25.99 -7.05
N HIS A 490 20.64 -25.31 -8.02
CA HIS A 490 20.79 -25.85 -9.37
C HIS A 490 21.57 -27.16 -9.37
N GLN A 491 22.69 -27.24 -8.63
CA GLN A 491 23.50 -28.47 -8.53
C GLN A 491 22.70 -29.58 -7.84
N GLU A 492 22.04 -29.29 -6.72
CA GLU A 492 21.19 -30.25 -6.01
C GLU A 492 20.09 -30.86 -6.91
N LEU A 493 19.39 -30.00 -7.68
CA LEU A 493 18.37 -30.45 -8.60
C LEU A 493 18.95 -31.24 -9.80
N THR A 494 20.11 -30.81 -10.30
CA THR A 494 20.81 -31.56 -11.36
C THR A 494 21.21 -32.95 -10.89
N ASP A 495 21.74 -33.07 -9.67
CA ASP A 495 22.11 -34.36 -9.09
C ASP A 495 20.88 -35.23 -8.81
N PHE A 496 19.77 -34.65 -8.34
CA PHE A 496 18.53 -35.38 -8.05
C PHE A 496 17.83 -35.90 -9.30
N PHE A 497 17.69 -35.06 -10.34
CA PHE A 497 16.98 -35.45 -11.57
C PHE A 497 17.87 -36.20 -12.56
N GLY A 498 19.20 -36.02 -12.53
CA GLY A 498 20.16 -36.68 -13.41
C GLY A 498 19.75 -36.55 -14.88
N ASP A 499 19.74 -37.68 -15.60
CA ASP A 499 19.36 -37.74 -17.03
C ASP A 499 17.86 -37.60 -17.26
N SER A 500 17.04 -37.55 -16.21
CA SER A 500 15.57 -37.52 -16.34
C SER A 500 15.02 -36.13 -16.69
N ALA A 501 15.74 -35.04 -16.40
CA ALA A 501 15.33 -33.69 -16.75
C ALA A 501 16.54 -32.74 -16.85
N SER A 502 16.54 -31.88 -17.88
CA SER A 502 17.52 -30.81 -18.04
C SER A 502 17.18 -29.63 -17.13
N VAL A 503 18.15 -29.21 -16.31
CA VAL A 503 18.03 -28.09 -15.37
C VAL A 503 18.85 -26.91 -15.91
N ALA A 504 18.18 -25.78 -16.13
CA ALA A 504 18.83 -24.54 -16.49
C ALA A 504 18.93 -23.57 -15.29
N LEU A 505 19.94 -22.72 -15.28
CA LEU A 505 20.14 -21.68 -14.25
C LEU A 505 20.09 -20.30 -14.87
N MET A 506 19.34 -19.38 -14.25
CA MET A 506 19.29 -17.97 -14.63
C MET A 506 19.45 -17.09 -13.39
N HIS A 507 20.31 -16.06 -13.47
CA HIS A 507 20.54 -15.15 -12.35
C HIS A 507 20.82 -13.71 -12.79
N GLY A 508 20.74 -12.75 -11.86
CA GLY A 508 20.82 -11.33 -12.13
C GLY A 508 22.10 -10.86 -12.83
N ARG A 509 23.24 -11.52 -12.58
CA ARG A 509 24.56 -11.14 -13.15
C ARG A 509 24.79 -11.58 -14.59
N MET A 510 23.91 -12.40 -15.16
CA MET A 510 24.00 -12.78 -16.57
C MET A 510 23.68 -11.57 -17.45
N LYS A 511 24.32 -11.51 -18.62
CA LYS A 511 23.97 -10.53 -19.64
C LYS A 511 22.55 -10.75 -20.15
N ASN A 512 21.91 -9.70 -20.64
CA ASN A 512 20.54 -9.81 -21.13
C ASN A 512 20.40 -10.85 -22.26
N ASP A 513 21.34 -10.86 -23.21
CA ASP A 513 21.35 -11.84 -24.30
C ASP A 513 21.42 -13.29 -23.81
N GLU A 514 22.19 -13.54 -22.73
CA GLU A 514 22.29 -14.88 -22.12
C GLU A 514 20.97 -15.27 -21.43
N LYS A 515 20.34 -14.32 -20.72
CA LYS A 515 19.03 -14.53 -20.09
C LYS A 515 17.95 -14.83 -21.13
N ASP A 516 17.97 -14.08 -22.22
CA ASP A 516 17.03 -14.21 -23.32
C ASP A 516 17.18 -15.58 -24.00
N GLN A 517 18.41 -16.05 -24.21
CA GLN A 517 18.67 -17.37 -24.76
C GLN A 517 18.18 -18.49 -23.84
N ILE A 518 18.44 -18.39 -22.52
CA ILE A 518 17.98 -19.40 -21.55
C ILE A 518 16.45 -19.44 -21.50
N MET A 519 15.78 -18.29 -21.52
CA MET A 519 14.33 -18.21 -21.56
C MET A 519 13.74 -18.77 -22.85
N GLN A 520 14.40 -18.53 -23.99
CA GLN A 520 13.99 -19.11 -25.26
C GLN A 520 14.17 -20.65 -25.26
N ASP A 521 15.30 -21.15 -24.76
CA ASP A 521 15.55 -22.59 -24.64
C ASP A 521 14.54 -23.27 -23.69
N PHE A 522 14.13 -22.59 -22.61
CA PHE A 522 13.09 -23.06 -21.72
C PHE A 522 11.73 -23.06 -22.44
N LYS A 523 11.37 -22.01 -23.16
CA LYS A 523 10.13 -21.95 -23.96
C LYS A 523 10.10 -23.04 -25.03
N ASP A 524 11.24 -23.32 -25.67
CA ASP A 524 11.38 -24.36 -26.70
C ASP A 524 11.48 -25.79 -26.12
N ARG A 525 11.33 -25.93 -24.79
CA ARG A 525 11.39 -27.20 -24.06
C ARG A 525 12.73 -27.92 -24.09
N LYS A 526 13.84 -27.21 -24.39
CA LYS A 526 15.19 -27.77 -24.31
C LYS A 526 15.62 -27.99 -22.88
N SER A 527 15.07 -27.21 -21.94
CA SER A 527 15.17 -27.44 -20.50
C SER A 527 13.78 -27.60 -19.89
N GLN A 528 13.64 -28.55 -18.95
CA GLN A 528 12.39 -28.84 -18.27
C GLN A 528 12.27 -28.13 -16.92
N ILE A 529 13.40 -27.82 -16.30
CA ILE A 529 13.47 -27.14 -15.00
C ILE A 529 14.30 -25.86 -15.18
N LEU A 530 13.79 -24.76 -14.69
CA LEU A 530 14.50 -23.47 -14.65
C LEU A 530 14.64 -23.01 -13.20
N VAL A 531 15.88 -23.02 -12.72
CA VAL A 531 16.26 -22.41 -11.44
C VAL A 531 16.57 -20.93 -11.68
N SER A 532 15.93 -20.07 -10.91
CA SER A 532 16.18 -18.63 -11.05
C SER A 532 16.16 -17.92 -9.70
N THR A 533 16.90 -16.83 -9.62
CA THR A 533 16.64 -15.79 -8.64
C THR A 533 15.37 -15.01 -9.04
N THR A 534 14.98 -13.94 -8.34
CA THR A 534 13.74 -13.16 -8.58
C THR A 534 13.60 -12.55 -9.99
N VAL A 535 14.59 -12.74 -10.88
CA VAL A 535 14.64 -12.18 -12.25
C VAL A 535 13.52 -12.67 -13.18
N ILE A 536 12.75 -13.73 -12.82
CA ILE A 536 11.57 -14.20 -13.60
C ILE A 536 10.38 -13.21 -13.56
N GLU A 537 10.55 -12.06 -12.97
CA GLU A 537 9.55 -10.98 -13.05
C GLU A 537 9.29 -10.51 -14.51
N VAL A 538 10.13 -10.91 -15.47
CA VAL A 538 9.94 -10.63 -16.89
C VAL A 538 8.82 -11.51 -17.45
N GLY A 539 7.74 -10.90 -17.91
CA GLY A 539 6.45 -11.48 -18.29
C GLY A 539 6.40 -12.50 -19.43
N VAL A 540 7.45 -13.29 -19.63
CA VAL A 540 7.49 -14.31 -20.70
C VAL A 540 6.41 -15.37 -20.48
N ASN A 541 5.60 -15.61 -21.51
CA ASN A 541 4.55 -16.62 -21.49
C ASN A 541 5.11 -17.98 -21.85
N VAL A 542 5.10 -18.94 -20.90
CA VAL A 542 5.44 -20.34 -21.10
C VAL A 542 4.23 -21.20 -20.71
N PRO A 543 3.33 -21.52 -21.65
CA PRO A 543 2.07 -22.22 -21.35
C PRO A 543 2.26 -23.60 -20.71
N ASN A 544 3.40 -24.25 -20.97
CA ASN A 544 3.73 -25.58 -20.47
C ASN A 544 4.37 -25.59 -19.07
N ALA A 545 4.73 -24.43 -18.53
CA ALA A 545 5.20 -24.28 -17.16
C ALA A 545 4.00 -24.31 -16.20
N THR A 546 3.81 -25.48 -15.58
CA THR A 546 2.64 -25.74 -14.72
C THR A 546 2.99 -25.85 -13.24
N VAL A 547 4.27 -25.89 -12.90
CA VAL A 547 4.72 -25.97 -11.50
C VAL A 547 5.65 -24.82 -11.17
N MET A 548 5.35 -24.11 -10.08
CA MET A 548 6.17 -23.07 -9.47
C MET A 548 6.57 -23.53 -8.08
N VAL A 549 7.85 -23.63 -7.80
CA VAL A 549 8.39 -23.89 -6.47
C VAL A 549 9.15 -22.65 -5.97
N ILE A 550 8.77 -22.11 -4.83
CA ILE A 550 9.40 -20.92 -4.25
C ILE A 550 10.10 -21.34 -2.95
N MET A 551 11.41 -21.27 -2.96
CA MET A 551 12.25 -21.61 -1.80
C MET A 551 12.27 -20.43 -0.82
N ASP A 552 12.29 -20.72 0.49
CA ASP A 552 12.24 -19.72 1.56
C ASP A 552 11.15 -18.68 1.35
N ALA A 553 9.93 -19.15 0.99
CA ALA A 553 8.83 -18.30 0.58
C ALA A 553 8.42 -17.24 1.63
N ASP A 554 8.70 -17.46 2.90
CA ASP A 554 8.45 -16.52 3.99
C ASP A 554 9.31 -15.25 3.93
N ARG A 555 10.34 -15.20 3.09
CA ARG A 555 11.16 -14.02 2.82
C ARG A 555 10.56 -13.07 1.78
N PHE A 556 9.60 -13.53 1.00
CA PHE A 556 8.94 -12.73 -0.03
C PHE A 556 7.73 -11.99 0.52
N GLY A 557 7.44 -10.81 -0.02
CA GLY A 557 6.16 -10.13 0.17
C GLY A 557 5.01 -10.87 -0.51
N LEU A 558 3.77 -10.68 -0.01
CA LEU A 558 2.58 -11.32 -0.60
C LEU A 558 2.40 -10.97 -2.07
N SER A 559 2.61 -9.70 -2.44
CA SER A 559 2.51 -9.24 -3.82
C SER A 559 3.53 -9.93 -4.74
N GLN A 560 4.78 -10.13 -4.26
CA GLN A 560 5.81 -10.85 -5.01
C GLN A 560 5.45 -12.32 -5.19
N LEU A 561 5.01 -13.00 -4.12
CA LEU A 561 4.56 -14.40 -4.18
C LEU A 561 3.41 -14.57 -5.16
N HIS A 562 2.46 -13.63 -5.15
CA HIS A 562 1.33 -13.63 -6.07
C HIS A 562 1.77 -13.47 -7.52
N GLN A 563 2.67 -12.54 -7.81
CA GLN A 563 3.24 -12.37 -9.15
C GLN A 563 3.98 -13.62 -9.64
N LEU A 564 4.81 -14.23 -8.79
CA LEU A 564 5.50 -15.48 -9.10
C LEU A 564 4.50 -16.61 -9.37
N ARG A 565 3.48 -16.76 -8.52
CA ARG A 565 2.39 -17.72 -8.74
C ARG A 565 1.72 -17.52 -10.10
N GLY A 566 1.48 -16.28 -10.50
CA GLY A 566 0.86 -15.92 -11.77
C GLY A 566 1.71 -16.25 -13.02
N ARG A 567 2.96 -16.68 -12.85
CA ARG A 567 3.82 -17.13 -13.97
C ARG A 567 3.46 -18.52 -14.48
N VAL A 568 2.75 -19.31 -13.71
CA VAL A 568 2.16 -20.58 -14.11
C VAL A 568 0.64 -20.46 -14.31
N GLY A 569 -0.01 -21.50 -14.83
CA GLY A 569 -1.46 -21.48 -15.07
C GLY A 569 -1.88 -20.66 -16.28
N ARG A 570 -1.05 -20.61 -17.32
CA ARG A 570 -1.33 -19.90 -18.58
C ARG A 570 -1.79 -20.82 -19.71
N GLY A 571 -1.86 -22.12 -19.46
CA GLY A 571 -2.36 -23.14 -20.38
C GLY A 571 -3.60 -23.85 -19.81
N ASP A 572 -4.03 -24.90 -20.49
CA ASP A 572 -5.23 -25.68 -20.14
C ASP A 572 -4.97 -26.71 -19.02
N LYS A 573 -3.70 -26.99 -18.71
CA LYS A 573 -3.29 -27.94 -17.67
C LYS A 573 -3.49 -27.37 -16.28
N GLN A 574 -3.76 -28.22 -15.29
CA GLN A 574 -3.75 -27.83 -13.88
C GLN A 574 -2.36 -27.36 -13.47
N SER A 575 -2.28 -26.25 -12.75
CA SER A 575 -1.01 -25.69 -12.30
C SER A 575 -0.94 -25.60 -10.78
N TYR A 576 0.30 -25.65 -10.28
CA TYR A 576 0.61 -25.74 -8.86
C TYR A 576 1.65 -24.70 -8.46
N CYS A 577 1.50 -24.13 -7.26
CA CYS A 577 2.48 -23.29 -6.62
C CYS A 577 2.84 -23.86 -5.26
N ILE A 578 4.09 -24.27 -5.09
CA ILE A 578 4.60 -24.88 -3.86
C ILE A 578 5.47 -23.85 -3.14
N LEU A 579 5.04 -23.45 -1.95
CA LEU A 579 5.76 -22.54 -1.07
C LEU A 579 6.56 -23.37 -0.07
N VAL A 580 7.88 -23.37 -0.19
CA VAL A 580 8.76 -24.06 0.74
C VAL A 580 9.25 -23.07 1.79
N ALA A 581 8.81 -23.20 3.05
CA ALA A 581 9.14 -22.25 4.10
C ALA A 581 9.00 -22.81 5.52
N ASN A 582 9.89 -22.35 6.41
CA ASN A 582 9.85 -22.59 7.86
C ASN A 582 9.75 -21.25 8.62
N PRO A 583 8.60 -20.51 8.55
CA PRO A 583 8.46 -19.19 9.11
C PRO A 583 8.65 -19.19 10.63
N LYS A 584 9.53 -18.28 11.11
CA LYS A 584 9.89 -18.16 12.52
C LYS A 584 8.93 -17.29 13.34
N ASN A 585 8.13 -16.45 12.68
CA ASN A 585 7.20 -15.52 13.29
C ASN A 585 5.76 -15.74 12.81
N ASP A 586 4.80 -15.18 13.53
CA ASP A 586 3.38 -15.34 13.21
C ASP A 586 2.98 -14.59 11.92
N THR A 587 3.64 -13.49 11.60
CA THR A 587 3.42 -12.76 10.35
C THR A 587 3.78 -13.62 9.14
N GLY A 588 4.93 -14.31 9.16
CA GLY A 588 5.33 -15.25 8.11
C GLY A 588 4.33 -16.40 7.94
N LYS A 589 3.82 -16.97 9.05
CA LYS A 589 2.78 -18.01 8.99
C LYS A 589 1.49 -17.51 8.37
N LYS A 590 1.01 -16.33 8.79
CA LYS A 590 -0.21 -15.70 8.22
C LYS A 590 -0.05 -15.46 6.73
N ARG A 591 1.13 -15.01 6.28
CA ARG A 591 1.44 -14.78 4.86
C ARG A 591 1.35 -16.08 4.05
N MET A 592 1.94 -17.17 4.55
CA MET A 592 1.85 -18.49 3.88
C MET A 592 0.40 -19.01 3.84
N GLN A 593 -0.36 -18.83 4.91
CA GLN A 593 -1.78 -19.19 4.96
C GLN A 593 -2.60 -18.40 3.95
N ALA A 594 -2.47 -17.06 3.93
CA ALA A 594 -3.19 -16.21 2.99
C ALA A 594 -2.95 -16.63 1.52
N MET A 595 -1.69 -16.96 1.15
CA MET A 595 -1.37 -17.45 -0.18
C MET A 595 -2.05 -18.77 -0.54
N CYS A 596 -2.29 -19.66 0.45
CA CYS A 596 -2.98 -20.93 0.25
C CYS A 596 -4.51 -20.79 0.21
N GLU A 597 -5.08 -19.81 0.91
CA GLU A 597 -6.53 -19.62 1.07
C GLU A 597 -7.17 -18.91 -0.12
N THR A 598 -6.45 -18.01 -0.79
CA THR A 598 -6.99 -17.24 -1.92
C THR A 598 -6.06 -17.18 -3.12
N THR A 599 -6.68 -17.15 -4.29
CA THR A 599 -6.02 -16.86 -5.57
C THR A 599 -6.23 -15.43 -6.04
N ASP A 600 -7.08 -14.66 -5.35
CA ASP A 600 -7.39 -13.28 -5.67
C ASP A 600 -6.26 -12.35 -5.23
N GLY A 601 -5.62 -11.69 -6.20
CA GLY A 601 -4.51 -10.79 -5.96
C GLY A 601 -4.90 -9.52 -5.21
N PHE A 602 -6.14 -9.04 -5.34
CA PHE A 602 -6.62 -7.86 -4.61
C PHE A 602 -6.77 -8.16 -3.12
N VAL A 603 -7.33 -9.33 -2.78
CA VAL A 603 -7.43 -9.79 -1.38
C VAL A 603 -6.05 -9.96 -0.77
N LEU A 604 -5.09 -10.55 -1.52
CA LEU A 604 -3.71 -10.70 -1.03
C LEU A 604 -3.02 -9.34 -0.83
N ALA A 605 -3.25 -8.39 -1.72
CA ALA A 605 -2.68 -7.05 -1.59
C ALA A 605 -3.26 -6.29 -0.38
N GLU A 606 -4.56 -6.44 -0.09
CA GLU A 606 -5.18 -5.89 1.12
C GLU A 606 -4.65 -6.53 2.40
N GLU A 607 -4.42 -7.85 2.39
CA GLU A 607 -3.82 -8.55 3.54
C GLU A 607 -2.34 -8.14 3.74
N ASP A 608 -1.56 -7.96 2.66
CA ASP A 608 -0.18 -7.45 2.74
C ASP A 608 -0.16 -6.03 3.36
N LEU A 609 -1.09 -5.18 2.94
CA LEU A 609 -1.25 -3.82 3.47
C LEU A 609 -1.57 -3.83 4.98
N LYS A 610 -2.50 -4.67 5.41
CA LYS A 610 -2.82 -4.84 6.84
C LYS A 610 -1.65 -5.37 7.67
N MET A 611 -0.87 -6.31 7.12
CA MET A 611 0.28 -6.91 7.81
C MET A 611 1.47 -5.96 7.97
N ARG A 612 1.69 -5.07 7.01
CA ARG A 612 2.78 -4.08 7.04
C ARG A 612 2.43 -2.83 7.85
N GLY A 613 1.13 -2.50 7.93
CA GLY A 613 0.66 -1.22 8.45
C GLY A 613 0.84 -0.08 7.43
N SER A 614 0.05 0.98 7.58
CA SER A 614 0.07 2.13 6.66
C SER A 614 1.42 2.88 6.65
N GLY A 615 2.12 2.93 7.79
CA GLY A 615 3.37 3.68 7.97
C GLY A 615 4.58 3.18 7.19
N GLU A 616 4.71 1.86 6.92
CA GLU A 616 5.85 1.31 6.16
C GLU A 616 5.70 1.48 4.64
N ILE A 617 4.47 1.57 4.13
CA ILE A 617 4.21 1.61 2.68
C ILE A 617 4.40 3.02 2.14
N PHE A 618 4.08 4.02 2.95
CA PHE A 618 4.19 5.43 2.59
C PHE A 618 5.53 6.05 2.99
N GLY A 619 6.57 5.24 3.15
CA GLY A 619 7.91 5.66 3.56
C GLY A 619 8.20 7.12 3.23
N THR A 620 8.47 7.87 4.22
CA THR A 620 8.46 9.28 4.56
C THR A 620 8.85 10.34 3.50
N ARG A 621 9.06 10.04 2.20
CA ARG A 621 9.47 11.08 1.22
C ARG A 621 9.17 10.82 -0.27
N GLN A 622 8.55 9.72 -0.66
CA GLN A 622 8.41 9.44 -2.10
C GLN A 622 6.97 9.42 -2.65
N SER A 623 5.93 9.43 -1.80
CA SER A 623 4.56 9.17 -2.25
C SER A 623 3.64 10.40 -2.34
N GLY A 624 4.05 11.58 -1.88
CA GLY A 624 3.19 12.79 -1.88
C GLY A 624 1.93 12.68 -0.99
N ILE A 625 1.81 11.64 -0.17
CA ILE A 625 0.69 11.47 0.76
C ILE A 625 1.06 12.12 2.09
N PRO A 626 0.21 13.00 2.64
CA PRO A 626 0.45 13.60 3.94
C PRO A 626 0.42 12.54 5.04
N GLU A 627 1.20 12.76 6.10
CA GLU A 627 1.17 11.94 7.30
C GLU A 627 -0.11 12.30 8.09
N PHE A 628 -1.05 11.34 8.18
CA PHE A 628 -2.26 11.51 8.98
C PHE A 628 -1.92 11.34 10.46
N GLN A 629 -2.49 12.20 11.30
CA GLN A 629 -2.25 12.12 12.75
C GLN A 629 -3.14 11.08 13.42
N VAL A 630 -4.36 10.90 12.93
CA VAL A 630 -5.40 10.10 13.58
C VAL A 630 -6.04 9.09 12.64
N ALA A 631 -6.21 9.45 11.37
CA ALA A 631 -6.80 8.56 10.37
C ALA A 631 -5.82 7.49 9.89
N ASP A 632 -6.32 6.29 9.67
CA ASP A 632 -5.61 5.23 8.97
C ASP A 632 -6.37 4.88 7.70
N ILE A 633 -5.73 5.05 6.53
CA ILE A 633 -6.39 4.86 5.24
C ILE A 633 -6.87 3.43 4.98
N VAL A 634 -6.30 2.45 5.70
CA VAL A 634 -6.66 1.03 5.59
C VAL A 634 -7.84 0.72 6.51
N GLU A 635 -7.70 1.08 7.79
CA GLU A 635 -8.73 0.81 8.80
C GLU A 635 -9.97 1.69 8.58
N ASP A 636 -9.77 2.92 8.10
CA ASP A 636 -10.82 3.92 7.89
C ASP A 636 -11.29 4.01 6.42
N TYR A 637 -11.14 2.94 5.64
CA TYR A 637 -11.48 2.89 4.22
C TYR A 637 -12.90 3.40 3.91
N ASN A 638 -13.89 3.03 4.71
CA ASN A 638 -15.28 3.47 4.51
C ASN A 638 -15.42 5.01 4.65
N ILE A 639 -14.64 5.61 5.55
CA ILE A 639 -14.62 7.07 5.73
C ILE A 639 -13.90 7.73 4.55
N LEU A 640 -12.80 7.15 4.10
CA LEU A 640 -12.03 7.62 2.94
C LEU A 640 -12.88 7.59 1.65
N GLU A 641 -13.60 6.49 1.40
CA GLU A 641 -14.45 6.34 0.22
C GLU A 641 -15.60 7.37 0.22
N GLU A 642 -16.25 7.56 1.37
CA GLU A 642 -17.31 8.56 1.49
C GLU A 642 -16.76 9.99 1.37
N ALA A 643 -15.59 10.27 1.97
CA ALA A 643 -14.90 11.55 1.82
C ALA A 643 -14.57 11.84 0.34
N ARG A 644 -14.07 10.86 -0.40
CA ARG A 644 -13.81 10.96 -1.85
C ARG A 644 -15.09 11.26 -2.63
N ARG A 645 -16.15 10.51 -2.37
CA ARG A 645 -17.44 10.69 -3.05
C ARG A 645 -17.96 12.11 -2.88
N VAL A 646 -17.90 12.64 -1.66
CA VAL A 646 -18.34 14.01 -1.36
C VAL A 646 -17.43 15.04 -2.00
N ALA A 647 -16.12 14.88 -1.89
CA ALA A 647 -15.15 15.79 -2.51
C ALA A 647 -15.34 15.85 -4.03
N SER A 648 -15.50 14.71 -4.69
CA SER A 648 -15.77 14.63 -6.13
C SER A 648 -17.07 15.34 -6.51
N GLN A 649 -18.15 15.17 -5.72
CA GLN A 649 -19.42 15.87 -5.95
C GLN A 649 -19.28 17.39 -5.83
N ILE A 650 -18.54 17.88 -4.83
CA ILE A 650 -18.32 19.32 -4.65
C ILE A 650 -17.52 19.89 -5.82
N VAL A 651 -16.40 19.28 -6.17
CA VAL A 651 -15.49 19.77 -7.21
C VAL A 651 -16.08 19.62 -8.63
N SER A 652 -17.08 18.74 -8.81
CA SER A 652 -17.78 18.62 -10.11
C SER A 652 -18.58 19.87 -10.51
N ASP A 653 -18.92 20.73 -9.55
CA ASP A 653 -19.44 22.08 -9.83
C ASP A 653 -18.26 23.05 -10.03
N PRO A 654 -18.02 23.60 -11.24
CA PRO A 654 -16.91 24.54 -11.46
C PRO A 654 -16.95 25.79 -10.55
N ASN A 655 -18.14 26.16 -10.10
CA ASN A 655 -18.38 27.36 -9.29
C ASN A 655 -18.48 27.05 -7.79
N TRP A 656 -18.08 25.86 -7.34
CA TRP A 656 -18.20 25.45 -5.93
C TRP A 656 -17.53 26.45 -4.95
N ARG A 657 -16.44 27.10 -5.37
CA ARG A 657 -15.73 28.09 -4.54
C ARG A 657 -16.55 29.36 -4.30
N GLU A 658 -17.51 29.68 -5.16
CA GLU A 658 -18.42 30.84 -5.07
C GLU A 658 -19.70 30.50 -4.30
N ASN A 659 -20.01 29.23 -4.14
CA ASN A 659 -21.20 28.76 -3.44
C ASN A 659 -21.06 29.02 -1.92
N PRO A 660 -22.01 29.75 -1.29
CA PRO A 660 -21.98 30.07 0.15
C PRO A 660 -21.85 28.84 1.06
N GLU A 661 -22.37 27.69 0.65
CA GLU A 661 -22.27 26.44 1.42
C GLU A 661 -20.82 25.96 1.60
N TRP A 662 -19.95 26.28 0.63
CA TRP A 662 -18.56 25.80 0.59
C TRP A 662 -17.52 26.90 0.86
N GLN A 663 -17.93 28.13 1.21
CA GLN A 663 -17.01 29.25 1.44
C GLN A 663 -15.99 28.94 2.53
N VAL A 664 -16.42 28.31 3.64
CA VAL A 664 -15.53 27.94 4.75
C VAL A 664 -14.46 26.96 4.26
N LEU A 665 -14.84 25.98 3.44
CA LEU A 665 -13.93 25.00 2.86
C LEU A 665 -12.92 25.66 1.91
N GLY A 666 -13.38 26.54 1.04
CA GLY A 666 -12.51 27.30 0.13
C GLY A 666 -11.52 28.21 0.85
N ALA A 667 -11.93 28.85 1.95
CA ALA A 667 -11.03 29.64 2.79
C ALA A 667 -9.98 28.77 3.49
N TYR A 668 -10.40 27.64 4.03
CA TYR A 668 -9.48 26.71 4.72
C TYR A 668 -8.44 26.12 3.77
N LEU A 669 -8.83 25.64 2.59
CA LEU A 669 -7.89 25.09 1.59
C LEU A 669 -6.84 26.11 1.17
N ARG A 670 -7.25 27.39 0.95
CA ARG A 670 -6.30 28.48 0.65
C ARG A 670 -5.34 28.78 1.81
N SER A 671 -5.76 28.63 3.07
CA SER A 671 -4.92 28.87 4.24
C SER A 671 -3.85 27.79 4.48
N GLN A 672 -4.08 26.58 3.99
CA GLN A 672 -3.12 25.47 4.14
C GLN A 672 -1.99 25.49 3.10
N GLY A 673 -2.04 26.41 2.14
CA GLY A 673 -1.10 26.47 1.02
C GLY A 673 -1.48 25.48 -0.08
N GLU A 674 -1.33 25.91 -1.33
CA GLU A 674 -1.37 24.99 -2.46
C GLU A 674 -0.22 24.00 -2.30
N PHE A 675 -0.48 22.73 -2.45
CA PHE A 675 0.57 21.72 -2.49
C PHE A 675 1.44 21.99 -3.73
N ASP A 676 2.64 22.54 -3.52
CA ASP A 676 3.68 22.66 -4.54
C ASP A 676 4.30 21.29 -4.87
#